data_adf256fafc667c44e2a61eab627d854c
#
_entry.id   adf256fafc667c44e2a61eab627d854c
#
_cell.length_a   1.000
_cell.length_b   1.000
_cell.length_c   1.000
_cell.angle_alpha   90.00
_cell.angle_beta   90.00
_cell.angle_gamma   90.00
#
_symmetry.space_group_name_H-M   'P 1'
#
loop_
_entity.id
_entity.type
_entity.pdbx_description
1 polymer ?
#
loop_
_entity_poly.entity_id
_entity_poly.type
_entity_poly.pdbx_seq_one_letter_code
_entity_poly.pdbx_strand_id
1 'polypeptide(L)'
;MKVKVSIDRESFTEKPSGVQIRAIKNRIGECWREIDLKKLADLNGNKGHTISPACFEGGVKAKDCTAMQLFALDFDGGYTFAEFKGKCEECGLRTAYAYHTFSSKKENEKFRAVFVWEELVTDRFIMKAILKILHTIFPKRDKSCINLDRMFFGGKELIHFDESARLSLVQLHIPFMKSLDRGNHFAELMKDFSQKAGVLIVNGHLAMGKLEDKDMIIGENVDLAVIHITGETTNSPFFIVEKTGAGVYQSHTCKKEKMRNIEIKEGDSPCRLYNDFEAGKRLEHDTRFGIFSNMIHIKGGRMRFLKLTREFYGEETFGEWVSRQKYYKGFHPKRCSAEFCPYYALCENCGTIVDTMERDRKVYCDPQEHVPVREAEECLRKNLENAFQRPEKGMHLIRAQTGIGKTSLYVRLTAENRETRFLIALPTNSLKEEVRRALVRGGIAEEEIFMTASVHGNPFIPPEIQSRIVQAHERGIHNMTGKIIKDYYVKMKEEPCKKYAVEEECRKILAGIRGIGGERVVVTTHAYLAQLRGGFLKDFTVIIDEDFLQLQIFNRMHRVRVKCLEGLAEKGAGEYAGLVCGILRSKEGEYQKTGVNGHLEPFDGEALEELESFGPEDDVNDLALAGSYVRRTDRDTKEEVIHYFCPLVLPDLKYIVLSATLNDEIYRSYFAGKAQVYTYPEKKAPYRGRLCQYTYHSLGRKSLADKEQVFDLAREMAGDPKVNVITFKMFEEKFAKEGKGRPNPAGIHFGNGTGINLLSGKDLAVIGTPYKTEEYYKLIACYLNGDVNREGDKRMSLRRVKYKGRSFLITAYKNPVLREVQLYSIESELEQCIGRARLLRNDCSVFVFSCFPCEQAEIHVTNYLLEEKAGAGGQP
;
A
#
# COMPACT_ATOMS: atom_id res chain seq x y z
N MET A 1 -16.36 9.73 56.14
CA MET A 1 -15.70 8.84 55.15
C MET A 1 -14.35 9.39 54.77
N LYS A 2 -13.30 8.56 54.63
CA LYS A 2 -11.98 9.01 54.17
C LYS A 2 -11.80 8.74 52.66
N VAL A 3 -11.16 9.69 51.98
CA VAL A 3 -10.82 9.62 50.54
C VAL A 3 -9.36 10.00 50.31
N LYS A 4 -8.73 9.42 49.26
CA LYS A 4 -7.36 9.74 48.86
C LYS A 4 -7.35 10.88 47.85
N VAL A 5 -6.56 11.93 48.09
CA VAL A 5 -6.48 13.12 47.27
C VAL A 5 -5.15 13.83 47.46
N SER A 6 -4.65 14.49 46.45
CA SER A 6 -3.53 15.41 46.54
C SER A 6 -4.06 16.82 46.87
N ILE A 7 -3.64 17.39 47.99
CA ILE A 7 -4.13 18.70 48.45
C ILE A 7 -2.97 19.62 48.81
N ASP A 8 -3.06 20.88 48.37
CA ASP A 8 -2.08 21.92 48.72
C ASP A 8 -2.19 22.30 50.21
N ARG A 9 -1.07 22.50 50.89
CA ARG A 9 -1.02 22.93 52.27
C ARG A 9 -1.47 24.36 52.47
N GLU A 10 -1.25 25.23 51.42
CA GLU A 10 -1.62 26.64 51.46
C GLU A 10 -3.04 26.85 50.95
N SER A 11 -3.68 27.82 51.55
CA SER A 11 -4.99 28.31 51.15
C SER A 11 -4.90 29.66 50.45
N PHE A 12 -5.87 29.91 49.58
CA PHE A 12 -5.97 31.16 48.79
C PHE A 12 -7.36 31.75 48.98
N THR A 13 -7.43 33.07 49.01
CA THR A 13 -8.70 33.83 49.07
C THR A 13 -9.13 34.33 47.69
N GLU A 14 -8.24 34.22 46.70
CA GLU A 14 -8.46 34.61 45.33
C GLU A 14 -7.81 33.60 44.38
N LYS A 15 -8.08 33.70 43.07
CA LYS A 15 -7.49 32.80 42.08
C LYS A 15 -5.95 32.94 42.03
N PRO A 16 -5.17 31.89 42.26
CA PRO A 16 -3.72 31.93 42.27
C PRO A 16 -3.10 32.47 40.96
N SER A 17 -2.04 33.26 41.06
CA SER A 17 -1.26 33.80 39.95
C SER A 17 -0.34 32.75 39.31
N GLY A 18 0.25 33.03 38.16
CA GLY A 18 1.11 32.11 37.46
C GLY A 18 2.31 31.60 38.25
N VAL A 19 2.90 32.40 39.13
CA VAL A 19 4.01 32.03 40.02
C VAL A 19 3.48 31.10 41.14
N GLN A 20 2.36 31.45 41.73
CA GLN A 20 1.69 30.65 42.79
C GLN A 20 1.24 29.30 42.24
N ILE A 21 0.75 29.22 40.99
CA ILE A 21 0.34 27.97 40.32
C ILE A 21 1.53 26.98 40.19
N ARG A 22 2.74 27.50 39.92
CA ARG A 22 3.94 26.64 39.87
C ARG A 22 4.30 26.09 41.24
N ALA A 23 4.23 26.92 42.28
CA ALA A 23 4.46 26.53 43.66
C ALA A 23 3.41 25.52 44.16
N ILE A 24 2.14 25.74 43.87
CA ILE A 24 1.04 24.79 44.16
C ILE A 24 1.35 23.42 43.49
N LYS A 25 1.72 23.44 42.23
CA LYS A 25 2.03 22.22 41.46
C LYS A 25 3.11 21.37 42.12
N ASN A 26 4.18 21.99 42.60
CA ASN A 26 5.26 21.31 43.30
C ASN A 26 4.77 20.70 44.63
N ARG A 27 4.02 21.47 45.46
CA ARG A 27 3.51 20.99 46.74
C ARG A 27 2.49 19.86 46.60
N ILE A 28 1.65 19.88 45.57
CA ILE A 28 0.65 18.81 45.30
C ILE A 28 1.33 17.50 44.94
N GLY A 29 2.48 17.56 44.20
CA GLY A 29 3.22 16.36 43.78
C GLY A 29 3.83 15.54 44.93
N GLU A 30 4.05 16.17 46.07
CA GLU A 30 4.71 15.55 47.24
C GLU A 30 3.74 15.02 48.28
N CYS A 31 2.45 15.29 48.20
CA CYS A 31 1.53 15.19 49.36
C CYS A 31 0.11 14.74 49.00
N TRP A 32 -0.06 13.51 48.50
CA TRP A 32 -1.38 12.92 48.57
C TRP A 32 -1.66 12.48 50.02
N ARG A 33 -2.93 12.56 50.47
CA ARG A 33 -3.35 12.22 51.82
C ARG A 33 -4.66 11.48 51.79
N GLU A 34 -4.85 10.68 52.82
CA GLU A 34 -6.17 10.16 53.18
C GLU A 34 -6.84 11.17 54.12
N ILE A 35 -7.95 11.76 53.71
CA ILE A 35 -8.64 12.86 54.42
C ILE A 35 -10.14 12.54 54.52
N ASP A 36 -10.76 12.97 55.61
CA ASP A 36 -12.19 12.89 55.76
C ASP A 36 -12.89 13.79 54.73
N LEU A 37 -13.93 13.26 54.06
CA LEU A 37 -14.62 13.92 52.95
C LEU A 37 -15.23 15.27 53.35
N LYS A 38 -15.82 15.38 54.55
CA LYS A 38 -16.40 16.63 55.07
C LYS A 38 -15.30 17.67 55.29
N LYS A 39 -14.17 17.25 55.86
CA LYS A 39 -13.00 18.10 56.04
C LYS A 39 -12.40 18.52 54.71
N LEU A 40 -12.35 17.64 53.72
CA LEU A 40 -11.88 17.97 52.37
C LEU A 40 -12.77 19.00 51.68
N ALA A 41 -14.11 18.82 51.76
CA ALA A 41 -15.08 19.76 51.19
C ALA A 41 -14.96 21.16 51.82
N ASP A 42 -14.75 21.24 53.14
CA ASP A 42 -14.54 22.54 53.83
C ASP A 42 -13.22 23.21 53.45
N LEU A 43 -12.09 22.42 53.40
CA LEU A 43 -10.79 22.94 52.97
C LEU A 43 -10.81 23.44 51.53
N ASN A 44 -11.42 22.69 50.64
CA ASN A 44 -11.45 23.03 49.24
C ASN A 44 -12.48 24.09 48.89
N GLY A 45 -13.73 23.95 49.44
CA GLY A 45 -14.86 24.82 49.12
C GLY A 45 -14.88 26.14 49.86
N ASN A 46 -14.57 26.16 51.18
CA ASN A 46 -14.65 27.36 52.03
C ASN A 46 -13.29 27.99 52.30
N LYS A 47 -12.23 27.19 52.48
CA LYS A 47 -10.90 27.68 52.88
C LYS A 47 -9.94 27.89 51.74
N GLY A 48 -10.31 27.56 50.48
CA GLY A 48 -9.56 27.91 49.31
C GLY A 48 -8.33 27.06 49.01
N HIS A 49 -8.22 25.84 49.61
CA HIS A 49 -7.14 24.92 49.30
C HIS A 49 -7.33 24.30 47.91
N THR A 50 -6.25 24.25 47.12
CA THR A 50 -6.24 23.63 45.82
C THR A 50 -6.12 22.10 45.96
N ILE A 51 -6.86 21.35 45.16
CA ILE A 51 -6.75 19.89 45.09
C ILE A 51 -6.37 19.41 43.67
N SER A 52 -5.72 18.25 43.59
CA SER A 52 -5.79 17.39 42.42
C SER A 52 -6.51 16.11 42.83
N PRO A 53 -7.59 15.73 42.14
CA PRO A 53 -8.28 14.45 42.38
C PRO A 53 -7.37 13.22 42.32
N ALA A 54 -6.26 13.29 41.57
CA ALA A 54 -5.30 12.24 41.42
C ALA A 54 -4.26 12.19 42.55
N CYS A 55 -3.82 10.98 42.90
CA CYS A 55 -2.63 10.73 43.71
C CYS A 55 -1.41 10.56 42.76
N PHE A 56 -0.28 11.18 43.11
CA PHE A 56 0.93 11.14 42.27
C PHE A 56 2.11 10.51 43.00
N GLU A 57 3.00 9.90 42.20
CA GLU A 57 4.32 9.42 42.63
C GLU A 57 5.38 9.79 41.59
N GLY A 58 6.48 10.42 42.06
CA GLY A 58 7.61 10.78 41.21
C GLY A 58 7.41 12.01 40.31
N GLY A 59 6.26 12.68 40.37
CA GLY A 59 5.94 13.89 39.63
C GLY A 59 4.49 14.23 39.60
N VAL A 60 4.09 15.27 38.84
CA VAL A 60 2.69 15.77 38.77
C VAL A 60 2.13 15.77 37.34
N LYS A 61 2.66 14.92 36.49
CA LYS A 61 2.16 14.74 35.13
C LYS A 61 1.14 13.59 35.09
N ALA A 62 0.31 13.56 34.09
CA ALA A 62 -0.69 12.49 33.90
C ALA A 62 -0.08 11.08 33.92
N LYS A 63 1.19 10.92 33.52
CA LYS A 63 1.93 9.63 33.57
C LYS A 63 2.33 9.22 34.99
N ASP A 64 2.39 10.16 35.92
CA ASP A 64 2.83 9.97 37.30
C ASP A 64 1.63 9.73 38.25
N CYS A 65 0.39 9.74 37.71
CA CYS A 65 -0.84 9.44 38.41
C CYS A 65 -0.91 7.95 38.75
N THR A 66 -1.06 7.61 40.04
CA THR A 66 -1.09 6.22 40.55
C THR A 66 -2.49 5.80 40.98
N ALA A 67 -3.32 6.71 41.48
CA ALA A 67 -4.67 6.39 41.94
C ALA A 67 -5.60 7.60 41.86
N MET A 68 -6.91 7.35 41.76
CA MET A 68 -7.96 8.38 41.76
C MET A 68 -9.24 7.80 42.37
N GLN A 69 -9.84 8.54 43.28
CA GLN A 69 -11.15 8.21 43.88
C GLN A 69 -12.15 9.35 43.68
N LEU A 70 -11.66 10.56 43.40
CA LEU A 70 -12.47 11.75 43.19
C LEU A 70 -12.48 12.07 41.68
N PHE A 71 -13.65 12.47 41.19
CA PHE A 71 -13.82 12.93 39.82
C PHE A 71 -14.49 14.30 39.83
N ALA A 72 -13.78 15.33 39.40
CA ALA A 72 -14.22 16.71 39.46
C ALA A 72 -14.53 17.30 38.09
N LEU A 73 -15.60 18.07 38.02
CA LEU A 73 -16.01 18.85 36.85
C LEU A 73 -15.96 20.35 37.17
N ASP A 74 -15.54 21.16 36.19
CA ASP A 74 -15.43 22.62 36.28
C ASP A 74 -16.44 23.28 35.34
N PHE A 75 -17.25 24.21 35.82
CA PHE A 75 -18.25 24.93 35.06
C PHE A 75 -17.96 26.44 35.12
N ASP A 76 -17.44 26.95 34.01
CA ASP A 76 -16.92 28.33 33.92
C ASP A 76 -17.96 29.36 33.45
N GLY A 77 -19.26 29.14 33.72
CA GLY A 77 -20.36 29.98 33.35
C GLY A 77 -21.30 29.43 32.29
N GLY A 78 -22.42 30.07 32.07
CA GLY A 78 -23.46 29.62 31.14
C GLY A 78 -24.17 28.31 31.53
N TYR A 79 -24.02 27.91 32.82
CA TYR A 79 -24.65 26.75 33.41
C TYR A 79 -24.69 26.95 34.94
N THR A 80 -25.88 26.97 35.50
CA THR A 80 -26.06 27.20 36.94
C THR A 80 -25.96 25.93 37.74
N PHE A 81 -25.65 26.01 39.03
CA PHE A 81 -25.65 24.85 39.91
C PHE A 81 -27.06 24.23 40.04
N ALA A 82 -28.11 25.02 39.96
CA ALA A 82 -29.48 24.52 39.95
C ALA A 82 -29.79 23.67 38.72
N GLU A 83 -29.34 24.09 37.53
CA GLU A 83 -29.48 23.31 36.31
C GLU A 83 -28.64 22.02 36.37
N PHE A 84 -27.43 22.10 36.92
CA PHE A 84 -26.57 20.94 37.14
C PHE A 84 -27.22 19.94 38.10
N LYS A 85 -27.77 20.40 39.21
CA LYS A 85 -28.46 19.58 40.19
C LYS A 85 -29.68 18.90 39.59
N GLY A 86 -30.52 19.64 38.87
CA GLY A 86 -31.63 19.06 38.12
C GLY A 86 -31.22 17.98 37.12
N LYS A 87 -30.09 18.21 36.44
CA LYS A 87 -29.53 17.18 35.54
C LYS A 87 -29.03 15.94 36.30
N CYS A 88 -28.41 16.13 37.44
CA CYS A 88 -28.01 15.01 38.32
C CYS A 88 -29.24 14.19 38.78
N GLU A 89 -30.31 14.86 39.20
CA GLU A 89 -31.58 14.22 39.60
C GLU A 89 -32.23 13.46 38.44
N GLU A 90 -32.29 14.07 37.24
CA GLU A 90 -32.77 13.39 36.02
C GLU A 90 -31.97 12.09 35.70
N CYS A 91 -30.68 12.13 35.99
CA CYS A 91 -29.75 11.04 35.70
C CYS A 91 -29.61 10.04 36.84
N GLY A 92 -30.20 10.30 38.03
CA GLY A 92 -30.00 9.48 39.23
C GLY A 92 -28.57 9.54 39.79
N LEU A 93 -27.83 10.61 39.47
CA LEU A 93 -26.45 10.83 39.93
C LEU A 93 -26.41 11.70 41.17
N ARG A 94 -25.53 11.37 42.12
CA ARG A 94 -25.36 12.13 43.36
C ARG A 94 -23.95 12.70 43.44
N THR A 95 -23.88 14.04 43.63
CA THR A 95 -22.61 14.76 43.77
C THR A 95 -22.21 14.81 45.23
N ALA A 96 -20.94 14.47 45.54
CA ALA A 96 -20.46 14.44 46.93
C ALA A 96 -20.33 15.85 47.50
N TYR A 97 -19.76 16.79 46.76
CA TYR A 97 -19.79 18.20 47.13
C TYR A 97 -19.63 19.09 45.89
N ALA A 98 -20.08 20.34 46.03
CA ALA A 98 -19.87 21.38 45.05
C ALA A 98 -19.58 22.74 45.73
N TYR A 99 -18.84 23.60 45.05
CA TYR A 99 -18.45 24.91 45.60
C TYR A 99 -18.30 25.93 44.49
N HIS A 100 -18.58 27.23 44.89
CA HIS A 100 -18.34 28.38 44.02
C HIS A 100 -16.83 28.65 43.88
N THR A 101 -16.38 28.89 42.65
CA THR A 101 -15.00 29.30 42.39
C THR A 101 -14.77 30.74 42.82
N PHE A 102 -13.51 31.17 43.00
CA PHE A 102 -13.18 32.56 43.37
C PHE A 102 -13.74 33.58 42.38
N SER A 103 -13.90 33.26 41.13
CA SER A 103 -14.41 34.14 40.08
C SER A 103 -15.91 34.04 39.83
N SER A 104 -16.64 33.25 40.62
CA SER A 104 -18.11 33.16 40.54
C SER A 104 -18.78 34.48 40.98
N LYS A 105 -19.79 34.94 40.20
CA LYS A 105 -20.63 36.12 40.47
C LYS A 105 -22.10 35.73 40.32
N LYS A 106 -23.00 36.50 40.92
CA LYS A 106 -24.46 36.24 40.83
C LYS A 106 -24.98 36.23 39.41
N GLU A 107 -24.40 37.05 38.51
CA GLU A 107 -24.80 37.19 37.13
C GLU A 107 -24.12 36.12 36.23
N ASN A 108 -23.04 35.54 36.71
CA ASN A 108 -22.30 34.49 35.98
C ASN A 108 -21.75 33.49 36.99
N GLU A 109 -22.56 32.53 37.32
CA GLU A 109 -22.25 31.49 38.29
C GLU A 109 -21.15 30.56 37.75
N LYS A 110 -20.10 30.36 38.56
CA LYS A 110 -18.99 29.42 38.25
C LYS A 110 -18.77 28.50 39.42
N PHE A 111 -18.87 27.26 39.21
CA PHE A 111 -18.77 26.25 40.28
C PHE A 111 -18.03 25.02 39.86
N ARG A 112 -17.63 24.22 40.84
CA ARG A 112 -17.04 22.90 40.66
C ARG A 112 -17.86 21.86 41.39
N ALA A 113 -18.06 20.72 40.74
CA ALA A 113 -18.77 19.57 41.30
C ALA A 113 -17.83 18.38 41.39
N VAL A 114 -17.80 17.73 42.54
CA VAL A 114 -16.92 16.60 42.82
C VAL A 114 -17.75 15.36 43.15
N PHE A 115 -17.47 14.29 42.40
CA PHE A 115 -18.02 12.97 42.59
C PHE A 115 -17.02 12.09 43.32
N VAL A 116 -17.49 11.19 44.18
CA VAL A 116 -16.67 10.17 44.83
C VAL A 116 -17.00 8.82 44.21
N TRP A 117 -16.00 8.17 43.66
CA TRP A 117 -16.15 6.84 43.17
C TRP A 117 -16.20 5.85 44.33
N GLU A 118 -16.98 4.77 44.19
CA GLU A 118 -17.18 3.78 45.28
C GLU A 118 -15.89 3.13 45.73
N GLU A 119 -14.92 2.89 44.82
CA GLU A 119 -13.63 2.27 45.12
C GLU A 119 -12.45 3.15 44.64
N LEU A 120 -11.24 2.82 45.10
CA LEU A 120 -10.02 3.48 44.62
C LEU A 120 -9.63 2.93 43.27
N VAL A 121 -9.63 3.75 42.24
CA VAL A 121 -9.22 3.38 40.89
C VAL A 121 -7.70 3.56 40.75
N THR A 122 -6.98 2.50 40.45
CA THR A 122 -5.51 2.49 40.26
C THR A 122 -5.10 2.44 38.78
N ASP A 123 -6.03 2.17 37.90
CA ASP A 123 -5.78 2.10 36.46
C ASP A 123 -6.06 3.44 35.77
N ARG A 124 -5.03 3.98 35.13
CA ARG A 124 -5.11 5.29 34.45
C ARG A 124 -6.09 5.32 33.27
N PHE A 125 -6.32 4.17 32.62
CA PHE A 125 -7.25 4.09 31.49
C PHE A 125 -8.70 4.09 31.99
N ILE A 126 -8.96 3.39 33.07
CA ILE A 126 -10.27 3.39 33.76
C ILE A 126 -10.57 4.80 34.29
N MET A 127 -9.59 5.46 34.93
CA MET A 127 -9.75 6.86 35.37
C MET A 127 -10.16 7.78 34.22
N LYS A 128 -9.47 7.69 33.07
CA LYS A 128 -9.81 8.46 31.88
C LYS A 128 -11.18 8.09 31.31
N ALA A 129 -11.54 6.81 31.33
CA ALA A 129 -12.83 6.35 30.87
C ALA A 129 -13.97 6.96 31.70
N ILE A 130 -13.86 6.95 33.03
CA ILE A 130 -14.84 7.57 33.95
C ILE A 130 -14.97 9.06 33.66
N LEU A 131 -13.84 9.79 33.55
CA LEU A 131 -13.85 11.22 33.22
C LEU A 131 -14.55 11.49 31.89
N LYS A 132 -14.30 10.65 30.86
CA LYS A 132 -14.92 10.82 29.55
C LYS A 132 -16.41 10.52 29.55
N ILE A 133 -16.85 9.51 30.31
CA ILE A 133 -18.27 9.23 30.53
C ILE A 133 -18.95 10.42 31.19
N LEU A 134 -18.41 10.95 32.29
CA LEU A 134 -18.92 12.14 32.94
C LEU A 134 -18.94 13.35 31.99
N HIS A 135 -17.92 13.50 31.16
CA HIS A 135 -17.86 14.54 30.13
C HIS A 135 -18.98 14.44 29.09
N THR A 136 -19.37 13.22 28.75
CA THR A 136 -20.46 12.97 27.80
C THR A 136 -21.82 13.29 28.42
N ILE A 137 -21.99 12.96 29.71
CA ILE A 137 -23.23 13.26 30.46
C ILE A 137 -23.38 14.76 30.69
N PHE A 138 -22.28 15.48 31.00
CA PHE A 138 -22.25 16.91 31.27
C PHE A 138 -21.45 17.70 30.21
N PRO A 139 -22.00 17.95 29.02
CA PRO A 139 -21.27 18.55 27.90
C PRO A 139 -20.89 20.02 28.09
N LYS A 140 -21.57 20.75 29.05
CA LYS A 140 -21.32 22.19 29.36
C LYS A 140 -20.09 22.45 30.26
N ARG A 141 -19.41 21.40 30.74
CA ARG A 141 -18.18 21.53 31.57
C ARG A 141 -16.97 21.99 30.76
N ASP A 142 -15.92 22.48 31.46
CA ASP A 142 -14.62 22.76 30.84
C ASP A 142 -14.01 21.49 30.26
N LYS A 143 -13.60 21.56 28.97
CA LYS A 143 -13.03 20.43 28.23
C LYS A 143 -11.74 19.89 28.83
N SER A 144 -10.96 20.68 29.54
CA SER A 144 -9.69 20.29 30.16
C SER A 144 -9.84 19.39 31.41
N CYS A 145 -11.06 19.19 31.93
CA CYS A 145 -11.29 18.30 33.07
C CYS A 145 -10.99 16.82 32.82
N ILE A 146 -10.76 16.39 31.56
CA ILE A 146 -10.36 15.01 31.24
C ILE A 146 -8.88 14.69 31.56
N ASN A 147 -8.08 15.71 31.88
CA ASN A 147 -6.66 15.52 32.15
C ASN A 147 -6.46 15.01 33.58
N LEU A 148 -5.76 13.90 33.75
CA LEU A 148 -5.50 13.31 35.07
C LEU A 148 -4.63 14.18 35.99
N ASP A 149 -3.86 15.10 35.44
CA ASP A 149 -3.01 16.06 36.15
C ASP A 149 -3.69 17.43 36.39
N ARG A 150 -5.02 17.48 36.18
CA ARG A 150 -5.77 18.70 36.41
C ARG A 150 -5.82 19.04 37.89
N MET A 151 -5.48 20.29 38.19
CA MET A 151 -5.67 20.90 39.51
C MET A 151 -6.97 21.70 39.53
N PHE A 152 -7.68 21.60 40.63
CA PHE A 152 -8.90 22.35 40.91
C PHE A 152 -8.62 23.33 42.07
N PHE A 153 -8.47 24.60 41.74
CA PHE A 153 -8.25 25.61 42.76
C PHE A 153 -9.42 25.65 43.75
N GLY A 154 -9.15 26.00 44.98
CA GLY A 154 -10.17 26.16 46.00
C GLY A 154 -11.26 27.20 45.63
N GLY A 155 -12.28 27.24 46.42
CA GLY A 155 -13.41 28.11 46.26
C GLY A 155 -13.59 29.07 47.44
N LYS A 156 -14.65 29.86 47.36
CA LYS A 156 -15.02 30.83 48.36
C LYS A 156 -16.26 30.42 49.19
N GLU A 157 -16.97 29.39 48.74
CA GLU A 157 -18.23 28.96 49.36
C GLU A 157 -18.59 27.54 48.95
N LEU A 158 -18.82 26.67 49.92
CA LEU A 158 -19.36 25.34 49.73
C LEU A 158 -20.87 25.42 49.53
N ILE A 159 -21.39 25.01 48.37
CA ILE A 159 -22.82 25.16 48.03
C ILE A 159 -23.60 23.86 48.12
N HIS A 160 -22.90 22.72 48.19
CA HIS A 160 -23.51 21.39 48.32
C HIS A 160 -22.56 20.44 49.02
N PHE A 161 -23.11 19.57 49.88
CA PHE A 161 -22.39 18.48 50.50
C PHE A 161 -23.32 17.29 50.77
N ASP A 162 -22.92 16.09 50.34
CA ASP A 162 -23.58 14.83 50.58
C ASP A 162 -22.52 13.75 50.86
N GLU A 163 -22.37 13.44 52.16
CA GLU A 163 -21.36 12.44 52.60
C GLU A 163 -21.64 11.01 52.08
N SER A 164 -22.91 10.73 51.78
CA SER A 164 -23.33 9.38 51.34
C SER A 164 -23.26 9.21 49.82
N ALA A 165 -23.02 10.30 49.06
CA ALA A 165 -22.97 10.25 47.61
C ALA A 165 -21.80 9.37 47.12
N ARG A 166 -22.11 8.40 46.28
CA ARG A 166 -21.16 7.54 45.59
C ARG A 166 -21.53 7.48 44.14
N LEU A 167 -20.53 7.32 43.36
CA LEU A 167 -20.66 7.10 41.94
C LEU A 167 -20.13 5.71 41.57
N SER A 168 -20.97 4.95 40.89
CA SER A 168 -20.62 3.61 40.40
C SER A 168 -20.85 3.49 38.90
N LEU A 169 -20.35 2.41 38.33
CA LEU A 169 -20.56 2.09 36.92
C LEU A 169 -22.05 1.91 36.58
N VAL A 170 -22.80 1.30 37.48
CA VAL A 170 -24.25 1.07 37.34
C VAL A 170 -25.00 2.39 37.19
N GLN A 171 -24.67 3.38 38.04
CA GLN A 171 -25.30 4.70 37.98
C GLN A 171 -24.94 5.49 36.72
N LEU A 172 -23.75 5.29 36.17
CA LEU A 172 -23.33 5.97 34.92
C LEU A 172 -23.95 5.36 33.66
N HIS A 173 -24.40 4.11 33.72
CA HIS A 173 -24.85 3.37 32.52
C HIS A 173 -25.99 4.08 31.77
N ILE A 174 -27.14 4.28 32.42
CA ILE A 174 -28.33 4.84 31.77
C ILE A 174 -28.11 6.30 31.31
N PRO A 175 -27.55 7.21 32.11
CA PRO A 175 -27.26 8.56 31.71
C PRO A 175 -26.27 8.65 30.53
N PHE A 176 -25.25 7.78 30.55
CA PHE A 176 -24.27 7.71 29.48
C PHE A 176 -24.93 7.25 28.17
N MET A 177 -25.71 6.17 28.22
CA MET A 177 -26.41 5.66 27.04
C MET A 177 -27.37 6.69 26.44
N LYS A 178 -28.16 7.39 27.31
CA LYS A 178 -29.05 8.50 26.88
C LYS A 178 -28.26 9.65 26.26
N SER A 179 -27.07 9.94 26.76
CA SER A 179 -26.24 11.05 26.27
C SER A 179 -25.54 10.73 24.94
N LEU A 180 -25.33 9.44 24.61
CA LEU A 180 -24.79 9.00 23.34
C LEU A 180 -25.77 9.19 22.16
N ASP A 181 -27.06 9.24 22.42
CA ASP A 181 -28.11 9.47 21.41
C ASP A 181 -28.16 10.91 20.85
N ARG A 182 -27.47 11.84 21.44
CA ARG A 182 -27.59 13.29 21.15
C ARG A 182 -26.54 13.86 20.19
N GLY A 183 -26.01 13.14 19.21
CA GLY A 183 -25.21 13.76 18.18
C GLY A 183 -23.83 13.16 17.90
N ASN A 184 -22.94 13.92 17.20
CA ASN A 184 -21.63 13.51 16.68
C ASN A 184 -20.58 13.12 17.77
N HIS A 185 -20.88 13.26 19.04
CA HIS A 185 -19.99 12.93 20.15
C HIS A 185 -19.59 11.47 20.24
N PHE A 186 -20.44 10.56 19.78
CA PHE A 186 -20.13 9.14 19.81
C PHE A 186 -18.88 8.79 18.98
N ALA A 187 -18.76 9.35 17.77
CA ALA A 187 -17.62 9.09 16.89
C ALA A 187 -16.31 9.69 17.43
N GLU A 188 -16.38 10.85 18.11
CA GLU A 188 -15.23 11.48 18.78
C GLU A 188 -14.83 10.72 20.04
N LEU A 189 -15.80 10.34 20.85
CA LEU A 189 -15.58 9.54 22.06
C LEU A 189 -14.91 8.21 21.71
N MET A 190 -15.37 7.60 20.63
CA MET A 190 -14.85 6.34 20.16
C MET A 190 -13.44 6.42 19.55
N LYS A 191 -13.07 7.56 19.00
CA LYS A 191 -11.70 7.83 18.55
C LYS A 191 -10.73 7.89 19.74
N ASP A 192 -11.18 8.41 20.84
CA ASP A 192 -10.39 8.62 22.04
C ASP A 192 -10.20 7.35 22.90
N PHE A 193 -11.17 6.44 22.89
CA PHE A 193 -11.07 5.13 23.51
C PHE A 193 -10.22 4.12 22.71
N SER A 194 -9.70 4.53 21.57
CA SER A 194 -9.27 3.65 20.49
C SER A 194 -7.97 2.89 20.70
N GLN A 195 -7.27 3.00 21.82
CA GLN A 195 -5.96 2.32 21.93
C GLN A 195 -5.67 1.54 23.19
N LYS A 196 -6.26 1.82 24.35
CA LYS A 196 -5.86 1.13 25.60
C LYS A 196 -6.94 0.97 26.70
N ALA A 197 -8.10 1.54 26.56
CA ALA A 197 -9.25 1.31 27.44
C ALA A 197 -10.53 1.25 26.63
N GLY A 198 -11.38 0.26 26.89
CA GLY A 198 -12.64 0.04 26.21
C GLY A 198 -13.84 0.34 27.13
N VAL A 199 -14.90 0.85 26.54
CA VAL A 199 -16.24 0.78 27.15
C VAL A 199 -16.93 -0.41 26.50
N LEU A 200 -17.35 -1.36 27.32
CA LEU A 200 -18.02 -2.57 26.89
C LEU A 200 -19.52 -2.45 27.13
N ILE A 201 -20.32 -2.83 26.15
CA ILE A 201 -21.76 -2.98 26.30
C ILE A 201 -22.09 -4.47 26.25
N VAL A 202 -22.44 -5.04 27.37
CA VAL A 202 -22.74 -6.48 27.52
C VAL A 202 -24.22 -6.63 27.75
N ASN A 203 -24.95 -7.29 26.82
CA ASN A 203 -26.42 -7.42 26.89
C ASN A 203 -27.13 -6.09 27.21
N GLY A 204 -26.62 -4.98 26.67
CA GLY A 204 -27.14 -3.64 26.95
C GLY A 204 -26.58 -2.98 28.22
N HIS A 205 -25.64 -3.59 28.95
CA HIS A 205 -25.04 -3.05 30.18
C HIS A 205 -23.61 -2.51 29.91
N LEU A 206 -23.24 -1.47 30.64
CA LEU A 206 -21.95 -0.80 30.55
C LEU A 206 -20.90 -1.58 31.37
N ALA A 207 -19.76 -1.82 30.78
CA ALA A 207 -18.56 -2.37 31.44
C ALA A 207 -17.31 -1.57 31.02
N MET A 208 -16.27 -1.59 31.80
CA MET A 208 -15.02 -0.89 31.53
C MET A 208 -13.82 -1.79 31.83
N GLY A 209 -12.76 -1.65 31.05
CA GLY A 209 -11.49 -2.37 31.25
C GLY A 209 -10.44 -1.98 30.26
N LYS A 210 -9.24 -2.55 30.35
CA LYS A 210 -8.19 -2.45 29.36
C LYS A 210 -8.41 -3.42 28.24
N LEU A 211 -8.09 -3.02 27.02
CA LEU A 211 -8.10 -3.90 25.85
C LEU A 211 -7.07 -5.05 25.95
N GLU A 212 -6.04 -4.88 26.76
CA GLU A 212 -4.97 -5.85 26.99
C GLU A 212 -5.30 -6.83 28.14
N ASP A 213 -6.26 -6.49 29.00
CA ASP A 213 -6.68 -7.34 30.10
C ASP A 213 -7.63 -8.43 29.58
N LYS A 214 -7.36 -9.66 29.97
CA LYS A 214 -8.23 -10.80 29.62
C LYS A 214 -9.54 -10.81 30.45
N ASP A 215 -9.54 -10.10 31.55
CA ASP A 215 -10.64 -10.01 32.50
C ASP A 215 -11.17 -8.59 32.53
N MET A 216 -12.49 -8.42 32.35
CA MET A 216 -13.17 -7.13 32.45
C MET A 216 -14.24 -7.15 33.55
N ILE A 217 -14.36 -6.05 34.30
CA ILE A 217 -15.35 -5.91 35.34
C ILE A 217 -16.67 -5.38 34.74
N ILE A 218 -17.76 -6.10 34.96
CA ILE A 218 -19.10 -5.73 34.51
C ILE A 218 -19.91 -5.22 35.70
N GLY A 219 -20.77 -4.22 35.47
CA GLY A 219 -21.64 -3.68 36.51
C GLY A 219 -22.70 -4.68 37.01
N GLU A 220 -23.19 -4.47 38.23
CA GLU A 220 -23.98 -5.37 39.09
C GLU A 220 -25.25 -6.01 38.53
N ASN A 221 -25.81 -5.54 37.43
CA ASN A 221 -27.02 -6.12 36.82
C ASN A 221 -26.73 -7.30 35.86
N VAL A 222 -25.48 -7.64 35.71
CA VAL A 222 -25.03 -8.85 35.05
C VAL A 222 -24.30 -9.59 36.16
N ASP A 223 -24.77 -10.77 36.58
CA ASP A 223 -24.12 -11.58 37.60
C ASP A 223 -22.58 -11.42 37.47
N LEU A 224 -21.91 -10.97 38.55
CA LEU A 224 -20.47 -10.68 38.62
C LEU A 224 -19.71 -11.85 37.98
N ALA A 225 -19.52 -11.78 36.70
CA ALA A 225 -18.75 -12.73 35.92
C ALA A 225 -17.53 -12.03 35.41
N VAL A 226 -16.38 -12.54 35.76
CA VAL A 226 -15.12 -12.20 35.10
C VAL A 226 -15.24 -12.67 33.68
N ILE A 227 -15.21 -11.72 32.74
CA ILE A 227 -15.25 -12.05 31.33
C ILE A 227 -13.82 -12.33 30.86
N HIS A 228 -13.56 -13.58 30.55
CA HIS A 228 -12.34 -13.94 29.84
C HIS A 228 -12.46 -13.57 28.37
N ILE A 229 -11.64 -12.61 27.92
CA ILE A 229 -11.53 -12.27 26.51
C ILE A 229 -10.65 -13.31 25.84
N THR A 230 -11.27 -14.29 25.18
CA THR A 230 -10.54 -15.29 24.39
C THR A 230 -10.46 -14.80 22.94
N GLY A 231 -9.27 -14.42 22.50
CA GLY A 231 -8.98 -14.03 21.12
C GLY A 231 -7.94 -12.91 21.03
N GLU A 232 -7.29 -12.80 19.87
CA GLU A 232 -6.33 -11.72 19.62
C GLU A 232 -7.00 -10.35 19.80
N THR A 233 -6.38 -9.50 20.60
CA THR A 233 -6.81 -8.13 20.85
C THR A 233 -6.82 -7.33 19.56
N THR A 234 -7.99 -7.01 19.07
CA THR A 234 -8.16 -6.11 17.95
C THR A 234 -8.34 -4.67 18.47
N ASN A 235 -7.86 -3.68 17.71
CA ASN A 235 -7.94 -2.25 17.99
C ASN A 235 -9.39 -1.69 17.96
N SER A 236 -10.39 -2.45 18.36
CA SER A 236 -11.77 -2.02 18.46
C SER A 236 -12.13 -1.72 19.90
N PRO A 237 -12.62 -0.51 20.22
CA PRO A 237 -13.03 -0.14 21.56
C PRO A 237 -14.40 -0.75 21.96
N PHE A 238 -15.01 -1.60 21.16
CA PHE A 238 -16.26 -2.26 21.44
C PHE A 238 -16.11 -3.76 21.49
N PHE A 239 -16.56 -4.33 22.59
CA PHE A 239 -16.78 -5.75 22.73
C PHE A 239 -18.27 -5.98 22.96
N ILE A 240 -18.91 -6.81 22.14
CA ILE A 240 -20.26 -7.32 22.40
C ILE A 240 -20.05 -8.70 23.01
N VAL A 241 -20.54 -8.88 24.22
CA VAL A 241 -20.47 -10.16 24.92
C VAL A 241 -21.88 -10.71 25.06
N GLU A 242 -22.10 -11.92 24.59
CA GLU A 242 -23.36 -12.62 24.70
C GLU A 242 -23.23 -13.74 25.78
N LYS A 243 -24.26 -13.88 26.61
CA LYS A 243 -24.33 -14.93 27.63
C LYS A 243 -24.59 -16.26 26.93
N THR A 244 -23.65 -17.18 26.97
CA THR A 244 -23.86 -18.56 26.52
C THR A 244 -24.59 -19.35 27.61
N GLY A 245 -25.39 -20.37 27.22
CA GLY A 245 -26.24 -21.13 28.15
C GLY A 245 -25.54 -21.85 29.31
N ALA A 246 -24.23 -21.75 29.42
CA ALA A 246 -23.41 -22.30 30.49
C ALA A 246 -22.90 -21.23 31.49
N GLY A 247 -23.40 -19.98 31.40
CA GLY A 247 -22.89 -18.89 32.27
C GLY A 247 -21.51 -18.33 31.88
N VAL A 248 -20.91 -18.81 30.79
CA VAL A 248 -19.64 -18.30 30.26
C VAL A 248 -19.96 -17.26 29.20
N TYR A 249 -19.40 -16.08 29.33
CA TYR A 249 -19.50 -15.03 28.32
C TYR A 249 -18.40 -15.22 27.29
N GLN A 250 -18.75 -15.36 26.01
CA GLN A 250 -17.78 -15.29 24.91
C GLN A 250 -17.75 -13.87 24.35
N SER A 251 -16.58 -13.25 24.40
CA SER A 251 -16.39 -11.98 23.71
C SER A 251 -16.32 -12.24 22.20
N HIS A 252 -17.28 -11.76 21.46
CA HIS A 252 -17.09 -11.56 20.05
C HIS A 252 -16.34 -10.23 19.89
N THR A 253 -15.01 -10.29 19.83
CA THR A 253 -14.23 -9.13 19.37
C THR A 253 -14.71 -8.80 17.97
N CYS A 254 -15.39 -7.67 17.83
CA CYS A 254 -15.58 -7.10 16.52
C CYS A 254 -14.19 -6.69 16.04
N LYS A 255 -13.44 -7.63 15.40
CA LYS A 255 -12.35 -7.21 14.52
C LYS A 255 -12.98 -6.10 13.71
N LYS A 256 -12.36 -4.92 13.68
CA LYS A 256 -12.68 -3.91 12.68
C LYS A 256 -12.46 -4.65 11.37
N GLU A 257 -13.50 -5.34 10.89
CA GLU A 257 -13.42 -5.99 9.59
C GLU A 257 -13.05 -4.86 8.65
N LYS A 258 -11.88 -4.92 8.07
CA LYS A 258 -11.45 -3.94 7.07
C LYS A 258 -12.58 -3.88 6.09
N MET A 259 -13.22 -2.70 5.95
CA MET A 259 -14.28 -2.49 4.97
C MET A 259 -13.82 -3.10 3.66
N ARG A 260 -14.51 -4.13 3.19
CA ARG A 260 -14.09 -4.90 2.03
C ARG A 260 -14.33 -4.06 0.79
N ASN A 261 -13.30 -3.93 -0.04
CA ASN A 261 -13.37 -3.21 -1.31
C ASN A 261 -13.99 -4.12 -2.38
N ILE A 262 -15.30 -4.33 -2.29
CA ILE A 262 -16.07 -5.09 -3.27
C ILE A 262 -16.75 -4.08 -4.19
N GLU A 263 -16.59 -4.21 -5.50
CA GLU A 263 -17.33 -3.42 -6.48
C GLU A 263 -18.70 -4.08 -6.67
N ILE A 264 -19.76 -3.38 -6.26
CA ILE A 264 -21.13 -3.84 -6.46
C ILE A 264 -21.56 -3.37 -7.84
N LYS A 265 -21.73 -4.30 -8.77
CA LYS A 265 -22.32 -4.00 -10.08
C LYS A 265 -23.84 -3.91 -9.96
N GLU A 266 -24.43 -2.96 -10.65
CA GLU A 266 -25.90 -2.83 -10.72
C GLU A 266 -26.52 -4.02 -11.44
N GLY A 267 -27.47 -4.68 -10.77
CA GLY A 267 -28.24 -5.78 -11.32
C GLY A 267 -27.51 -7.11 -11.54
N ASP A 268 -26.21 -7.19 -11.24
CA ASP A 268 -25.37 -8.39 -11.49
C ASP A 268 -24.55 -8.80 -10.26
N SER A 269 -25.17 -8.71 -9.08
CA SER A 269 -24.55 -9.24 -7.88
C SER A 269 -24.69 -10.78 -7.81
N PRO A 270 -23.69 -11.53 -7.35
CA PRO A 270 -23.81 -12.97 -7.13
C PRO A 270 -24.82 -13.33 -6.03
N CYS A 271 -25.27 -12.36 -5.22
CA CYS A 271 -26.31 -12.54 -4.21
C CYS A 271 -27.69 -12.20 -4.75
N ARG A 272 -28.53 -13.22 -4.97
CA ARG A 272 -29.91 -13.04 -5.46
C ARG A 272 -30.76 -12.16 -4.56
N LEU A 273 -30.66 -12.31 -3.25
CA LEU A 273 -31.40 -11.47 -2.30
C LEU A 273 -31.02 -9.99 -2.41
N TYR A 274 -29.73 -9.72 -2.63
CA TYR A 274 -29.27 -8.35 -2.85
C TYR A 274 -29.77 -7.79 -4.20
N ASN A 275 -29.79 -8.59 -5.26
CA ASN A 275 -30.37 -8.19 -6.55
C ASN A 275 -31.86 -7.87 -6.43
N ASP A 276 -32.61 -8.63 -5.64
CA ASP A 276 -34.05 -8.33 -5.38
C ASP A 276 -34.21 -6.99 -4.66
N PHE A 277 -33.36 -6.69 -3.68
CA PHE A 277 -33.33 -5.39 -3.00
C PHE A 277 -32.99 -4.26 -3.97
N GLU A 278 -32.02 -4.47 -4.83
CA GLU A 278 -31.57 -3.50 -5.84
C GLU A 278 -32.62 -3.27 -6.94
N ALA A 279 -33.42 -4.28 -7.24
CA ALA A 279 -34.56 -4.18 -8.16
C ALA A 279 -35.83 -3.59 -7.52
N GLY A 280 -35.77 -3.14 -6.27
CA GLY A 280 -36.90 -2.51 -5.56
C GLY A 280 -37.97 -3.47 -5.08
N LYS A 281 -37.73 -4.79 -5.04
CA LYS A 281 -38.69 -5.74 -4.46
C LYS A 281 -38.94 -5.41 -2.99
N ARG A 282 -40.21 -5.43 -2.59
CA ARG A 282 -40.58 -5.23 -1.19
C ARG A 282 -40.08 -6.40 -0.34
N LEU A 283 -39.16 -6.10 0.57
CA LEU A 283 -38.58 -7.02 1.53
C LEU A 283 -39.02 -6.67 2.96
N GLU A 284 -39.19 -7.67 3.80
CA GLU A 284 -39.49 -7.48 5.21
C GLU A 284 -38.36 -6.75 5.95
N HIS A 285 -38.69 -6.15 7.09
CA HIS A 285 -37.75 -5.36 7.89
C HIS A 285 -36.49 -6.15 8.27
N ASP A 286 -36.63 -7.39 8.74
CA ASP A 286 -35.52 -8.25 9.17
C ASP A 286 -34.61 -8.67 8.02
N THR A 287 -35.18 -8.86 6.84
CA THR A 287 -34.44 -9.14 5.61
C THR A 287 -33.62 -7.92 5.19
N ARG A 288 -34.21 -6.72 5.22
CA ARG A 288 -33.52 -5.47 4.97
C ARG A 288 -32.42 -5.19 6.00
N PHE A 289 -32.71 -5.51 7.28
CA PHE A 289 -31.69 -5.41 8.34
C PHE A 289 -30.51 -6.34 8.07
N GLY A 290 -30.75 -7.56 7.63
CA GLY A 290 -29.69 -8.48 7.24
C GLY A 290 -28.87 -7.97 6.06
N ILE A 291 -29.50 -7.40 5.03
CA ILE A 291 -28.79 -6.73 3.93
C ILE A 291 -27.96 -5.56 4.45
N PHE A 292 -28.55 -4.68 5.26
CA PHE A 292 -27.86 -3.53 5.84
C PHE A 292 -26.62 -3.94 6.64
N SER A 293 -26.76 -4.92 7.55
CA SER A 293 -25.66 -5.41 8.38
C SER A 293 -24.50 -5.98 7.57
N ASN A 294 -24.76 -6.44 6.35
CA ASN A 294 -23.73 -6.86 5.41
C ASN A 294 -23.15 -5.67 4.63
N MET A 295 -23.99 -4.77 4.12
CA MET A 295 -23.58 -3.66 3.26
C MET A 295 -22.68 -2.66 3.98
N ILE A 296 -22.80 -2.48 5.29
CA ILE A 296 -21.90 -1.60 6.08
C ILE A 296 -20.45 -2.09 6.10
N HIS A 297 -20.20 -3.35 5.78
CA HIS A 297 -18.87 -3.94 5.68
C HIS A 297 -18.25 -3.84 4.27
N ILE A 298 -19.02 -3.33 3.32
CA ILE A 298 -18.56 -3.10 1.94
C ILE A 298 -18.31 -1.61 1.73
N LYS A 299 -17.17 -1.27 1.11
CA LYS A 299 -16.83 0.13 0.84
C LYS A 299 -17.87 0.75 -0.11
N GLY A 300 -18.51 1.83 0.36
CA GLY A 300 -19.61 2.48 -0.36
C GLY A 300 -20.96 1.77 -0.21
N GLY A 301 -20.99 0.54 0.30
CA GLY A 301 -22.21 -0.25 0.41
C GLY A 301 -23.29 0.38 1.30
N ARG A 302 -22.86 1.01 2.40
CA ARG A 302 -23.76 1.78 3.26
C ARG A 302 -24.50 2.88 2.49
N MET A 303 -23.77 3.69 1.72
CA MET A 303 -24.39 4.78 0.96
C MET A 303 -25.32 4.27 -0.12
N ARG A 304 -24.96 3.16 -0.74
CA ARG A 304 -25.79 2.48 -1.73
C ARG A 304 -27.08 1.94 -1.11
N PHE A 305 -27.00 1.25 0.02
CA PHE A 305 -28.17 0.77 0.76
C PHE A 305 -29.13 1.91 1.09
N LEU A 306 -28.63 3.03 1.60
CA LEU A 306 -29.46 4.18 1.95
C LEU A 306 -30.09 4.83 0.71
N LYS A 307 -29.35 4.96 -0.39
CA LYS A 307 -29.89 5.46 -1.65
C LYS A 307 -31.06 4.61 -2.12
N LEU A 308 -30.88 3.30 -2.19
CA LEU A 308 -31.93 2.36 -2.61
C LEU A 308 -33.12 2.33 -1.64
N THR A 309 -32.85 2.44 -0.34
CA THR A 309 -33.93 2.53 0.67
C THR A 309 -34.77 3.79 0.48
N ARG A 310 -34.13 4.91 0.22
CA ARG A 310 -34.84 6.18 -0.05
C ARG A 310 -35.69 6.07 -1.33
N GLU A 311 -35.10 5.51 -2.38
CA GLU A 311 -35.72 5.36 -3.68
C GLU A 311 -36.96 4.44 -3.66
N PHE A 312 -36.84 3.27 -3.02
CA PHE A 312 -37.87 2.23 -3.09
C PHE A 312 -38.82 2.15 -1.88
N TYR A 313 -38.40 2.67 -0.71
CA TYR A 313 -39.15 2.56 0.54
C TYR A 313 -39.56 3.95 1.13
N GLY A 314 -39.15 5.05 0.50
CA GLY A 314 -39.55 6.41 0.87
C GLY A 314 -38.73 7.06 2.00
N GLU A 315 -38.97 8.36 2.20
CA GLU A 315 -38.18 9.22 3.12
C GLU A 315 -38.32 8.84 4.59
N GLU A 316 -39.48 8.37 5.02
CA GLU A 316 -39.72 7.95 6.41
C GLU A 316 -38.87 6.75 6.77
N THR A 317 -38.86 5.72 5.95
CA THR A 317 -38.00 4.53 6.10
C THR A 317 -36.52 4.91 6.00
N PHE A 318 -36.16 5.79 5.09
CA PHE A 318 -34.80 6.30 4.98
C PHE A 318 -34.35 7.01 6.26
N GLY A 319 -35.21 7.89 6.82
CA GLY A 319 -34.95 8.61 8.08
C GLY A 319 -34.74 7.64 9.26
N GLU A 320 -35.53 6.56 9.33
CA GLU A 320 -35.36 5.52 10.32
C GLU A 320 -33.97 4.85 10.20
N TRP A 321 -33.55 4.46 9.01
CA TRP A 321 -32.23 3.86 8.81
C TRP A 321 -31.07 4.82 9.04
N VAL A 322 -31.23 6.09 8.69
CA VAL A 322 -30.22 7.14 8.99
C VAL A 322 -30.05 7.33 10.49
N SER A 323 -31.16 7.35 11.26
CA SER A 323 -31.09 7.47 12.73
C SER A 323 -30.44 6.23 13.37
N ARG A 324 -30.78 5.06 12.90
CA ARG A 324 -30.27 3.77 13.39
C ARG A 324 -28.80 3.51 13.04
N GLN A 325 -28.27 4.16 12.00
CA GLN A 325 -26.85 3.99 11.58
C GLN A 325 -25.82 4.23 12.69
N LYS A 326 -26.15 5.08 13.66
CA LYS A 326 -25.28 5.41 14.79
C LYS A 326 -25.00 4.19 15.69
N TYR A 327 -25.93 3.24 15.70
CA TYR A 327 -25.90 2.05 16.55
C TYR A 327 -25.18 0.84 15.92
N TYR A 328 -25.10 0.78 14.57
CA TYR A 328 -24.75 -0.44 13.88
C TYR A 328 -23.27 -0.54 13.46
N LYS A 329 -22.40 0.38 13.85
CA LYS A 329 -20.96 0.31 13.51
C LYS A 329 -20.23 -0.92 14.07
N GLY A 330 -20.83 -1.67 14.99
CA GLY A 330 -20.26 -2.85 15.63
C GLY A 330 -20.92 -4.19 15.24
N PHE A 331 -21.90 -4.19 14.32
CA PHE A 331 -22.53 -5.44 13.92
C PHE A 331 -21.69 -6.21 12.91
N HIS A 332 -21.59 -7.55 13.15
CA HIS A 332 -21.07 -8.46 12.14
C HIS A 332 -22.07 -8.60 10.98
N PRO A 333 -21.58 -8.94 9.78
CA PRO A 333 -22.45 -9.33 8.68
C PRO A 333 -23.39 -10.47 9.15
N LYS A 334 -24.70 -10.26 9.04
CA LYS A 334 -25.68 -11.30 9.38
C LYS A 334 -25.46 -12.52 8.49
N ARG A 335 -25.29 -13.70 9.11
CA ARG A 335 -25.17 -14.96 8.36
C ARG A 335 -26.45 -15.26 7.60
N CYS A 336 -26.31 -15.77 6.41
CA CYS A 336 -27.41 -16.26 5.62
C CYS A 336 -28.05 -17.48 6.34
N SER A 337 -29.37 -17.47 6.44
CA SER A 337 -30.19 -18.56 6.98
C SER A 337 -31.51 -18.64 6.21
N ALA A 338 -32.22 -19.74 6.34
CA ALA A 338 -33.53 -19.92 5.70
C ALA A 338 -34.58 -18.88 6.17
N GLU A 339 -34.47 -18.40 7.42
CA GLU A 339 -35.32 -17.35 7.99
C GLU A 339 -35.02 -15.96 7.41
N PHE A 340 -33.79 -15.73 7.06
CA PHE A 340 -33.31 -14.43 6.55
C PHE A 340 -33.35 -14.34 5.02
N CYS A 341 -33.02 -15.43 4.32
CA CYS A 341 -32.84 -15.42 2.88
C CYS A 341 -33.72 -16.51 2.21
N PRO A 342 -34.68 -16.13 1.37
CA PRO A 342 -35.54 -17.11 0.67
C PRO A 342 -34.77 -17.98 -0.32
N TYR A 343 -33.58 -17.57 -0.70
CA TYR A 343 -32.70 -18.28 -1.64
C TYR A 343 -31.65 -19.16 -0.94
N TYR A 344 -31.70 -19.27 0.41
CA TYR A 344 -30.68 -19.96 1.20
C TYR A 344 -30.41 -21.41 0.73
N ALA A 345 -31.46 -22.16 0.43
CA ALA A 345 -31.35 -23.53 -0.07
C ALA A 345 -30.69 -23.65 -1.46
N LEU A 346 -30.74 -22.57 -2.24
CA LEU A 346 -30.16 -22.50 -3.59
C LEU A 346 -28.74 -21.96 -3.59
N CYS A 347 -28.31 -21.36 -2.48
CA CYS A 347 -26.98 -20.78 -2.31
C CYS A 347 -26.12 -21.76 -1.52
N GLU A 348 -25.58 -22.77 -2.18
CA GLU A 348 -24.66 -23.73 -1.55
C GLU A 348 -23.55 -23.01 -0.76
N ASN A 349 -23.52 -23.24 0.57
CA ASN A 349 -22.52 -22.72 1.50
C ASN A 349 -22.34 -21.19 1.53
N CYS A 350 -23.38 -20.38 1.39
CA CYS A 350 -23.25 -18.96 1.62
C CYS A 350 -23.12 -18.67 3.13
N GLY A 351 -21.98 -18.08 3.54
CA GLY A 351 -21.76 -17.62 4.92
C GLY A 351 -22.53 -16.34 5.19
N THR A 352 -22.21 -15.29 4.49
CA THR A 352 -22.83 -13.96 4.55
C THR A 352 -23.03 -13.41 3.13
N ILE A 353 -23.81 -12.33 2.97
CA ILE A 353 -23.91 -11.62 1.69
C ILE A 353 -22.53 -11.08 1.27
N VAL A 354 -21.76 -10.60 2.23
CA VAL A 354 -20.37 -10.13 1.97
C VAL A 354 -19.53 -11.25 1.40
N ASP A 355 -19.57 -12.44 2.01
CA ASP A 355 -18.83 -13.61 1.53
C ASP A 355 -19.29 -14.03 0.13
N THR A 356 -20.59 -13.97 -0.14
CA THR A 356 -21.15 -14.28 -1.46
C THR A 356 -20.67 -13.26 -2.52
N MET A 357 -20.67 -11.97 -2.20
CA MET A 357 -20.18 -10.94 -3.09
C MET A 357 -18.65 -11.02 -3.29
N GLU A 358 -17.92 -11.45 -2.28
CA GLU A 358 -16.47 -11.66 -2.35
C GLU A 358 -16.10 -12.92 -3.15
N ARG A 359 -16.97 -13.93 -3.16
CA ARG A 359 -16.79 -15.16 -3.93
C ARG A 359 -16.85 -14.96 -5.44
N ASP A 360 -17.34 -13.82 -5.95
CA ASP A 360 -17.21 -13.50 -7.38
C ASP A 360 -15.75 -13.14 -7.73
N ARG A 361 -14.84 -14.04 -7.32
CA ARG A 361 -13.46 -14.07 -7.80
C ARG A 361 -13.32 -14.81 -9.11
N LYS A 362 -14.43 -15.21 -9.72
CA LYS A 362 -14.43 -15.86 -11.03
C LYS A 362 -13.69 -14.98 -12.03
N VAL A 363 -12.82 -15.61 -12.75
CA VAL A 363 -12.17 -15.01 -13.91
C VAL A 363 -13.01 -15.38 -15.13
N TYR A 364 -13.41 -14.37 -15.86
CA TYR A 364 -14.13 -14.55 -17.12
C TYR A 364 -13.15 -14.27 -18.24
N CYS A 365 -12.99 -15.22 -19.16
CA CYS A 365 -12.14 -15.08 -20.33
C CYS A 365 -13.02 -15.12 -21.58
N ASP A 366 -12.78 -14.17 -22.49
CA ASP A 366 -13.37 -14.27 -23.84
C ASP A 366 -12.78 -15.54 -24.53
N PRO A 367 -13.56 -16.28 -25.31
CA PRO A 367 -13.05 -17.45 -26.03
C PRO A 367 -11.82 -17.10 -26.85
N GLN A 368 -10.78 -17.92 -26.77
CA GLN A 368 -9.57 -17.77 -27.54
C GLN A 368 -9.48 -18.89 -28.56
N GLU A 369 -9.29 -18.53 -29.83
CA GLU A 369 -9.02 -19.53 -30.86
C GLU A 369 -7.52 -19.85 -30.87
N HIS A 370 -7.21 -21.11 -30.69
CA HIS A 370 -5.86 -21.63 -30.85
C HIS A 370 -5.70 -22.36 -32.16
N VAL A 371 -4.55 -22.18 -32.77
CA VAL A 371 -4.18 -22.82 -34.04
C VAL A 371 -3.01 -23.81 -33.86
N PRO A 372 -2.80 -24.76 -34.75
CA PRO A 372 -1.60 -25.60 -34.71
C PRO A 372 -0.33 -24.75 -34.66
N VAL A 373 0.73 -25.23 -33.97
CA VAL A 373 1.99 -24.48 -33.79
C VAL A 373 2.58 -24.05 -35.15
N ARG A 374 2.50 -24.88 -36.15
CA ARG A 374 3.00 -24.56 -37.53
C ARG A 374 2.25 -23.37 -38.16
N GLU A 375 0.96 -23.24 -37.89
CA GLU A 375 0.18 -22.14 -38.43
C GLU A 375 0.50 -20.83 -37.66
N ALA A 376 0.75 -20.91 -36.36
CA ALA A 376 1.20 -19.76 -35.55
C ALA A 376 2.61 -19.30 -35.98
N GLU A 377 3.52 -20.25 -36.25
CA GLU A 377 4.86 -19.98 -36.80
C GLU A 377 4.80 -19.32 -38.19
N GLU A 378 3.91 -19.80 -39.05
CA GLU A 378 3.72 -19.25 -40.38
C GLU A 378 3.10 -17.82 -40.31
N CYS A 379 2.18 -17.57 -39.39
CA CYS A 379 1.65 -16.23 -39.13
C CYS A 379 2.78 -15.26 -38.71
N LEU A 380 3.62 -15.69 -37.77
CA LEU A 380 4.76 -14.90 -37.33
C LEU A 380 5.75 -14.64 -38.48
N ARG A 381 6.03 -15.63 -39.31
CA ARG A 381 6.89 -15.48 -40.48
C ARG A 381 6.35 -14.41 -41.42
N LYS A 382 5.08 -14.51 -41.82
CA LYS A 382 4.44 -13.54 -42.73
C LYS A 382 4.45 -12.12 -42.12
N ASN A 383 4.18 -11.98 -40.82
CA ASN A 383 4.22 -10.69 -40.15
C ASN A 383 5.60 -10.06 -40.17
N LEU A 384 6.65 -10.87 -39.93
CA LEU A 384 8.03 -10.40 -39.97
C LEU A 384 8.43 -10.01 -41.39
N GLU A 385 8.15 -10.84 -42.40
CA GLU A 385 8.42 -10.56 -43.82
C GLU A 385 7.71 -9.25 -44.25
N ASN A 386 6.45 -9.08 -43.89
CA ASN A 386 5.71 -7.84 -44.13
C ASN A 386 6.37 -6.63 -43.47
N ALA A 387 6.81 -6.79 -42.21
CA ALA A 387 7.51 -5.73 -41.48
C ALA A 387 8.86 -5.40 -42.13
N PHE A 388 9.61 -6.40 -42.61
CA PHE A 388 10.87 -6.19 -43.30
C PHE A 388 10.68 -5.47 -44.64
N GLN A 389 9.64 -5.82 -45.40
CA GLN A 389 9.38 -5.27 -46.75
C GLN A 389 8.78 -3.86 -46.72
N ARG A 390 8.03 -3.50 -45.67
CA ARG A 390 7.46 -2.17 -45.53
C ARG A 390 8.55 -1.09 -45.47
N PRO A 391 8.47 -0.03 -46.26
CA PRO A 391 9.46 1.06 -46.24
C PRO A 391 9.26 2.03 -45.07
N GLU A 392 8.07 2.03 -44.44
CA GLU A 392 7.70 3.01 -43.45
C GLU A 392 8.54 2.88 -42.20
N LYS A 393 9.03 4.01 -41.72
CA LYS A 393 9.66 4.17 -40.43
C LYS A 393 8.63 4.11 -39.28
N GLY A 394 9.09 3.92 -38.06
CA GLY A 394 8.27 3.84 -36.87
C GLY A 394 8.35 2.50 -36.19
N MET A 395 7.37 2.24 -35.32
CA MET A 395 7.35 1.06 -34.43
C MET A 395 6.46 -0.03 -35.04
N HIS A 396 7.04 -1.09 -35.52
CA HIS A 396 6.36 -2.29 -36.02
C HIS A 396 6.26 -3.32 -34.88
N LEU A 397 5.10 -3.45 -34.26
CA LEU A 397 4.86 -4.30 -33.11
C LEU A 397 4.37 -5.67 -33.54
N ILE A 398 5.20 -6.69 -33.35
CA ILE A 398 4.89 -8.08 -33.67
C ILE A 398 4.75 -8.88 -32.38
N ARG A 399 3.53 -9.17 -31.97
CA ARG A 399 3.28 -10.06 -30.86
C ARG A 399 3.60 -11.49 -31.23
N ALA A 400 4.33 -12.18 -30.35
CA ALA A 400 4.76 -13.54 -30.64
C ALA A 400 4.93 -14.32 -29.33
N GLN A 401 4.18 -15.38 -29.20
CA GLN A 401 4.16 -16.27 -28.04
C GLN A 401 5.58 -16.75 -27.66
N THR A 402 5.84 -16.88 -26.35
CA THR A 402 7.13 -17.35 -25.86
C THR A 402 7.41 -18.77 -26.34
N GLY A 403 8.61 -19.00 -26.90
CA GLY A 403 9.00 -20.30 -27.44
C GLY A 403 8.57 -20.58 -28.90
N ILE A 404 7.88 -19.65 -29.59
CA ILE A 404 7.41 -19.81 -30.96
C ILE A 404 8.55 -19.78 -32.01
N GLY A 405 9.75 -19.36 -31.64
CA GLY A 405 10.90 -19.32 -32.57
C GLY A 405 11.25 -17.93 -33.11
N LYS A 406 10.91 -16.86 -32.42
CA LYS A 406 11.21 -15.45 -32.77
C LYS A 406 12.65 -15.26 -33.25
N THR A 407 13.59 -15.61 -32.38
CA THR A 407 15.03 -15.39 -32.61
C THR A 407 15.53 -16.11 -33.85
N SER A 408 15.20 -17.40 -34.02
CA SER A 408 15.60 -18.16 -35.19
C SER A 408 15.04 -17.58 -36.49
N LEU A 409 13.85 -17.03 -36.43
CA LEU A 409 13.17 -16.46 -37.60
C LEU A 409 13.79 -15.11 -38.01
N TYR A 410 13.97 -14.16 -37.08
CA TYR A 410 14.58 -12.88 -37.49
C TYR A 410 16.06 -13.05 -37.88
N VAL A 411 16.80 -13.97 -37.27
CA VAL A 411 18.18 -14.29 -37.69
C VAL A 411 18.21 -14.76 -39.12
N ARG A 412 17.33 -15.70 -39.52
CA ARG A 412 17.22 -16.19 -40.89
C ARG A 412 16.87 -15.06 -41.85
N LEU A 413 15.85 -14.27 -41.56
CA LEU A 413 15.45 -13.14 -42.42
C LEU A 413 16.53 -12.06 -42.51
N THR A 414 17.32 -11.83 -41.45
CA THR A 414 18.49 -10.95 -41.50
C THR A 414 19.56 -11.47 -42.46
N ALA A 415 19.80 -12.79 -42.52
CA ALA A 415 20.73 -13.39 -43.44
C ALA A 415 20.26 -13.34 -44.92
N GLU A 416 18.96 -13.52 -45.15
CA GLU A 416 18.32 -13.48 -46.45
C GLU A 416 18.31 -12.06 -47.08
N ASN A 417 18.19 -11.01 -46.23
CA ASN A 417 18.11 -9.60 -46.67
C ASN A 417 19.49 -8.92 -46.72
N ARG A 418 20.32 -9.28 -47.67
CA ARG A 418 21.72 -8.83 -47.75
C ARG A 418 21.94 -7.34 -47.99
N GLU A 419 20.99 -6.65 -48.62
CA GLU A 419 21.07 -5.21 -48.92
C GLU A 419 20.71 -4.31 -47.73
N THR A 420 20.11 -4.85 -46.68
CA THR A 420 19.65 -4.10 -45.51
C THR A 420 20.64 -4.20 -44.36
N ARG A 421 20.93 -3.06 -43.75
CA ARG A 421 21.72 -2.99 -42.49
C ARG A 421 20.79 -3.16 -41.30
N PHE A 422 21.20 -4.05 -40.39
CA PHE A 422 20.41 -4.38 -39.21
C PHE A 422 21.12 -4.05 -37.89
N LEU A 423 20.41 -3.44 -36.98
CA LEU A 423 20.80 -3.34 -35.58
C LEU A 423 19.89 -4.23 -34.74
N ILE A 424 20.45 -5.25 -34.12
CA ILE A 424 19.69 -6.20 -33.28
C ILE A 424 19.95 -5.88 -31.81
N ALA A 425 18.91 -5.39 -31.11
CA ALA A 425 18.96 -5.04 -29.70
C ALA A 425 18.35 -6.15 -28.84
N LEU A 426 19.08 -6.58 -27.83
CA LEU A 426 18.77 -7.73 -26.98
C LEU A 426 18.74 -7.33 -25.50
N PRO A 427 17.97 -8.02 -24.64
CA PRO A 427 17.88 -7.67 -23.22
C PRO A 427 19.20 -7.82 -22.45
N THR A 428 20.05 -8.80 -22.79
CA THR A 428 21.26 -9.15 -22.02
C THR A 428 22.48 -9.39 -22.90
N ASN A 429 23.67 -9.26 -22.28
CA ASN A 429 24.94 -9.52 -22.96
C ASN A 429 25.14 -11.01 -23.35
N SER A 430 24.61 -11.95 -22.57
CA SER A 430 24.68 -13.37 -22.88
C SER A 430 23.93 -13.73 -24.17
N LEU A 431 22.79 -13.08 -24.40
CA LEU A 431 22.02 -13.29 -25.63
C LEU A 431 22.70 -12.70 -26.85
N LYS A 432 23.54 -11.67 -26.73
CA LYS A 432 24.31 -11.14 -27.88
C LYS A 432 25.19 -12.21 -28.47
N GLU A 433 25.92 -12.97 -27.67
CA GLU A 433 26.80 -14.01 -28.14
C GLU A 433 26.03 -15.20 -28.77
N GLU A 434 24.86 -15.54 -28.18
CA GLU A 434 23.99 -16.58 -28.76
C GLU A 434 23.49 -16.17 -30.15
N VAL A 435 23.04 -14.93 -30.29
CA VAL A 435 22.53 -14.38 -31.56
C VAL A 435 23.67 -14.23 -32.58
N ARG A 436 24.89 -13.77 -32.21
CA ARG A 436 26.06 -13.71 -33.06
C ARG A 436 26.36 -15.07 -33.67
N ARG A 437 26.44 -16.12 -32.81
CA ARG A 437 26.69 -17.50 -33.31
C ARG A 437 25.57 -17.99 -34.23
N ALA A 438 24.34 -17.59 -33.97
CA ALA A 438 23.21 -17.95 -34.83
C ALA A 438 23.26 -17.23 -36.17
N LEU A 439 23.70 -15.98 -36.25
CA LEU A 439 23.88 -15.21 -37.46
C LEU A 439 25.01 -15.83 -38.33
N VAL A 440 26.13 -16.17 -37.70
CA VAL A 440 27.24 -16.85 -38.42
C VAL A 440 26.79 -18.19 -38.99
N ARG A 441 26.10 -19.02 -38.21
CA ARG A 441 25.49 -20.28 -38.68
C ARG A 441 24.48 -20.08 -39.79
N GLY A 442 23.80 -18.93 -39.80
CA GLY A 442 22.85 -18.50 -40.84
C GLY A 442 23.53 -18.02 -42.13
N GLY A 443 24.88 -18.00 -42.20
CA GLY A 443 25.62 -17.65 -43.42
C GLY A 443 26.02 -16.17 -43.54
N ILE A 444 26.02 -15.41 -42.44
CA ILE A 444 26.59 -14.06 -42.40
C ILE A 444 28.08 -14.18 -42.02
N ALA A 445 28.95 -13.53 -42.77
CA ALA A 445 30.37 -13.52 -42.46
C ALA A 445 30.66 -12.83 -41.14
N GLU A 446 31.63 -13.31 -40.39
CA GLU A 446 31.91 -12.76 -39.03
C GLU A 446 32.36 -11.29 -39.10
N GLU A 447 33.03 -10.91 -40.17
CA GLU A 447 33.48 -9.55 -40.45
C GLU A 447 32.33 -8.57 -40.73
N GLU A 448 31.17 -9.08 -41.12
CA GLU A 448 29.95 -8.25 -41.31
C GLU A 448 29.20 -8.02 -40.01
N ILE A 449 29.58 -8.69 -38.91
CA ILE A 449 28.90 -8.62 -37.61
C ILE A 449 29.71 -7.79 -36.63
N PHE A 450 29.21 -6.68 -36.21
CA PHE A 450 29.77 -5.91 -35.10
C PHE A 450 28.98 -6.18 -33.81
N MET A 451 29.68 -6.53 -32.75
CA MET A 451 29.10 -6.75 -31.44
C MET A 451 29.58 -5.65 -30.45
N THR A 452 28.66 -4.87 -29.93
CA THR A 452 29.03 -3.80 -28.96
C THR A 452 29.70 -4.39 -27.71
N ALA A 453 30.77 -3.75 -27.24
CA ALA A 453 31.48 -4.22 -26.07
C ALA A 453 30.61 -4.17 -24.78
N SER A 454 30.81 -5.13 -23.89
CA SER A 454 30.26 -5.10 -22.54
C SER A 454 31.31 -4.52 -21.59
N VAL A 455 30.86 -3.65 -20.68
CA VAL A 455 31.69 -3.16 -19.57
C VAL A 455 31.62 -4.14 -18.40
N HIS A 456 30.42 -4.63 -18.09
CA HIS A 456 30.21 -5.56 -16.99
C HIS A 456 30.81 -6.94 -17.29
N GLY A 457 31.59 -7.47 -16.35
CA GLY A 457 32.21 -8.78 -16.46
C GLY A 457 33.28 -8.87 -17.56
N ASN A 458 33.71 -7.70 -18.06
CA ASN A 458 34.80 -7.67 -19.04
C ASN A 458 36.16 -8.00 -18.35
N PRO A 459 36.83 -9.10 -18.72
CA PRO A 459 38.07 -9.51 -18.06
C PRO A 459 39.22 -8.53 -18.23
N PHE A 460 39.14 -7.65 -19.23
CA PHE A 460 40.17 -6.64 -19.53
C PHE A 460 39.94 -5.31 -18.79
N ILE A 461 38.81 -5.13 -18.13
CA ILE A 461 38.51 -3.94 -17.30
C ILE A 461 38.59 -4.38 -15.84
N PRO A 462 39.52 -3.86 -15.04
CA PRO A 462 39.64 -4.21 -13.62
C PRO A 462 38.34 -3.97 -12.86
N PRO A 463 38.04 -4.75 -11.82
CA PRO A 463 36.82 -4.62 -11.02
C PRO A 463 36.61 -3.21 -10.45
N GLU A 464 37.68 -2.54 -10.07
CA GLU A 464 37.66 -1.15 -9.57
C GLU A 464 37.17 -0.16 -10.63
N ILE A 465 37.63 -0.32 -11.86
CA ILE A 465 37.22 0.52 -12.99
C ILE A 465 35.81 0.18 -13.42
N GLN A 466 35.45 -1.12 -13.43
CA GLN A 466 34.04 -1.53 -13.63
C GLN A 466 33.13 -0.88 -12.59
N SER A 467 33.53 -0.91 -11.31
CA SER A 467 32.76 -0.27 -10.22
C SER A 467 32.62 1.25 -10.41
N ARG A 468 33.68 1.93 -10.81
CA ARG A 468 33.62 3.37 -11.13
C ARG A 468 32.66 3.68 -12.29
N ILE A 469 32.71 2.87 -13.34
CA ILE A 469 31.79 3.03 -14.47
C ILE A 469 30.34 2.77 -14.05
N VAL A 470 30.10 1.73 -13.24
CA VAL A 470 28.77 1.46 -12.68
C VAL A 470 28.27 2.62 -11.83
N GLN A 471 29.09 3.13 -10.92
CA GLN A 471 28.75 4.32 -10.12
C GLN A 471 28.45 5.55 -10.97
N ALA A 472 29.22 5.79 -12.03
CA ALA A 472 28.94 6.88 -12.98
C ALA A 472 27.59 6.66 -13.69
N HIS A 473 27.29 5.42 -14.12
CA HIS A 473 26.01 5.08 -14.75
C HIS A 473 24.83 5.19 -13.78
N GLU A 474 25.00 4.78 -12.52
CA GLU A 474 23.99 4.93 -11.47
C GLU A 474 23.67 6.41 -11.20
N ARG A 475 24.64 7.28 -11.38
CA ARG A 475 24.48 8.75 -11.33
C ARG A 475 23.96 9.35 -12.66
N GLY A 476 23.66 8.54 -13.66
CA GLY A 476 23.23 8.99 -15.00
C GLY A 476 24.35 9.49 -15.91
N ILE A 477 25.61 9.42 -15.48
CA ILE A 477 26.77 9.95 -16.23
C ILE A 477 27.31 8.89 -17.20
N HIS A 478 26.53 8.58 -18.22
CA HIS A 478 26.86 7.49 -19.17
C HIS A 478 27.97 7.87 -20.15
N ASN A 479 28.21 9.16 -20.40
CA ASN A 479 29.24 9.64 -21.34
C ASN A 479 30.68 9.52 -20.80
N MET A 480 30.85 9.30 -19.49
CA MET A 480 32.15 9.14 -18.86
C MET A 480 32.80 7.78 -19.08
N THR A 481 32.06 6.76 -19.50
CA THR A 481 32.57 5.38 -19.66
C THR A 481 33.82 5.34 -20.52
N GLY A 482 33.79 5.96 -21.68
CA GLY A 482 34.93 5.99 -22.59
C GLY A 482 36.13 6.73 -22.01
N LYS A 483 35.91 7.80 -21.25
CA LYS A 483 36.99 8.58 -20.59
C LYS A 483 37.62 7.77 -19.46
N ILE A 484 36.81 7.19 -18.57
CA ILE A 484 37.30 6.37 -17.44
C ILE A 484 38.17 5.21 -17.94
N ILE A 485 37.72 4.49 -19.01
CA ILE A 485 38.52 3.42 -19.61
C ILE A 485 39.77 3.97 -20.24
N LYS A 486 39.69 5.07 -20.98
CA LYS A 486 40.86 5.70 -21.62
C LYS A 486 41.90 6.15 -20.60
N ASP A 487 41.51 6.82 -19.53
CA ASP A 487 42.39 7.31 -18.48
C ASP A 487 43.09 6.15 -17.77
N TYR A 488 42.40 5.05 -17.52
CA TYR A 488 43.02 3.83 -16.99
C TYR A 488 44.12 3.31 -17.90
N TYR A 489 43.81 3.14 -19.18
CA TYR A 489 44.80 2.61 -20.12
C TYR A 489 45.96 3.59 -20.42
N VAL A 490 45.74 4.90 -20.34
CA VAL A 490 46.83 5.90 -20.42
C VAL A 490 47.80 5.76 -19.24
N LYS A 491 47.28 5.61 -18.01
CA LYS A 491 48.11 5.34 -16.82
C LYS A 491 48.87 4.02 -16.93
N MET A 492 48.28 2.97 -17.49
CA MET A 492 48.94 1.69 -17.66
C MET A 492 50.04 1.70 -18.74
N LYS A 493 50.04 2.65 -19.69
CA LYS A 493 51.11 2.82 -20.68
C LYS A 493 52.45 3.26 -20.06
N GLU A 494 52.42 3.80 -18.87
CA GLU A 494 53.62 4.19 -18.12
C GLU A 494 54.37 2.98 -17.53
N GLU A 495 53.77 1.76 -17.55
CA GLU A 495 54.40 0.49 -17.16
C GLU A 495 54.99 -0.26 -18.39
N PRO A 496 56.34 -0.33 -18.55
CA PRO A 496 56.99 -0.82 -19.78
C PRO A 496 56.68 -2.29 -20.18
N CYS A 497 56.32 -3.15 -19.23
CA CYS A 497 56.20 -4.60 -19.44
C CYS A 497 54.83 -5.07 -20.00
N LYS A 498 53.82 -4.18 -20.03
CA LYS A 498 52.43 -4.55 -20.42
C LYS A 498 51.96 -3.88 -21.70
N LYS A 499 52.80 -3.14 -22.35
CA LYS A 499 52.49 -2.14 -23.40
C LYS A 499 51.74 -2.68 -24.62
N TYR A 500 52.09 -3.84 -25.14
CA TYR A 500 51.52 -4.36 -26.41
C TYR A 500 50.16 -5.04 -26.25
N ALA A 501 49.97 -5.89 -25.26
CA ALA A 501 48.73 -6.59 -25.02
C ALA A 501 47.58 -5.62 -24.60
N VAL A 502 47.95 -4.61 -23.80
CA VAL A 502 47.02 -3.57 -23.31
C VAL A 502 46.54 -2.65 -24.44
N GLU A 503 47.42 -2.29 -25.41
CA GLU A 503 47.03 -1.43 -26.55
C GLU A 503 46.03 -2.13 -27.48
N GLU A 504 46.18 -3.42 -27.75
CA GLU A 504 45.30 -4.21 -28.59
C GLU A 504 43.89 -4.33 -27.92
N GLU A 505 43.88 -4.67 -26.64
CA GLU A 505 42.61 -4.82 -25.90
C GLU A 505 41.89 -3.46 -25.65
N CYS A 506 42.67 -2.40 -25.36
CA CYS A 506 42.12 -1.05 -25.31
C CYS A 506 41.49 -0.64 -26.65
N ARG A 507 42.12 -0.96 -27.75
CA ARG A 507 41.63 -0.70 -29.09
C ARG A 507 40.35 -1.46 -29.36
N LYS A 508 40.27 -2.73 -28.98
CA LYS A 508 39.06 -3.56 -29.11
C LYS A 508 37.90 -2.99 -28.26
N ILE A 509 38.15 -2.68 -26.98
CA ILE A 509 37.14 -2.12 -26.10
C ILE A 509 36.67 -0.75 -26.55
N LEU A 510 37.61 0.15 -26.92
CA LEU A 510 37.27 1.48 -27.41
C LEU A 510 36.61 1.45 -28.79
N ALA A 511 36.98 0.49 -29.68
CA ALA A 511 36.29 0.28 -30.92
C ALA A 511 34.85 -0.21 -30.70
N GLY A 512 34.67 -1.15 -29.75
CA GLY A 512 33.33 -1.58 -29.30
C GLY A 512 32.49 -0.47 -28.68
N ILE A 513 33.12 0.56 -28.12
CA ILE A 513 32.44 1.72 -27.55
C ILE A 513 32.26 2.86 -28.58
N ARG A 514 33.19 3.01 -29.52
CA ARG A 514 33.24 4.17 -30.43
C ARG A 514 32.61 3.98 -31.80
N GLY A 515 32.47 2.75 -32.26
CA GLY A 515 32.32 2.64 -33.68
C GLY A 515 31.42 1.57 -34.25
N ILE A 516 30.19 1.92 -34.52
CA ILE A 516 29.42 1.29 -35.57
C ILE A 516 30.02 1.84 -36.89
N GLY A 517 30.75 1.03 -37.58
CA GLY A 517 31.40 1.38 -38.88
C GLY A 517 30.53 0.95 -40.07
N GLY A 518 31.23 0.36 -41.08
CA GLY A 518 30.60 -0.13 -42.30
C GLY A 518 29.90 -1.50 -42.18
N GLU A 519 29.79 -2.07 -40.97
CA GLU A 519 29.24 -3.41 -40.75
C GLU A 519 27.76 -3.49 -41.13
N ARG A 520 27.34 -4.63 -41.65
CA ARG A 520 25.97 -4.85 -42.09
C ARG A 520 25.06 -5.20 -40.90
N VAL A 521 25.56 -5.92 -39.93
CA VAL A 521 24.78 -6.32 -38.75
C VAL A 521 25.47 -5.87 -37.46
N VAL A 522 24.76 -5.11 -36.67
CA VAL A 522 25.18 -4.70 -35.33
C VAL A 522 24.38 -5.46 -34.28
N VAL A 523 25.03 -6.13 -33.33
CA VAL A 523 24.39 -6.82 -32.22
C VAL A 523 24.70 -6.04 -30.93
N THR A 524 23.66 -5.62 -30.25
CA THR A 524 23.77 -4.72 -29.07
C THR A 524 22.78 -5.08 -27.96
N THR A 525 22.82 -4.35 -26.84
CA THR A 525 21.82 -4.45 -25.77
C THR A 525 20.77 -3.34 -25.85
N HIS A 526 19.62 -3.55 -25.19
CA HIS A 526 18.60 -2.51 -25.00
C HIS A 526 19.21 -1.26 -24.33
N ALA A 527 20.04 -1.47 -23.32
CA ALA A 527 20.69 -0.36 -22.61
C ALA A 527 21.62 0.44 -23.51
N TYR A 528 22.33 -0.21 -24.42
CA TYR A 528 23.20 0.46 -25.39
C TYR A 528 22.37 1.19 -26.47
N LEU A 529 21.31 0.55 -26.99
CA LEU A 529 20.38 1.18 -27.92
C LEU A 529 19.79 2.48 -27.35
N ALA A 530 19.45 2.47 -26.05
CA ALA A 530 18.92 3.65 -25.35
C ALA A 530 19.91 4.81 -25.26
N GLN A 531 21.22 4.57 -25.43
CA GLN A 531 22.28 5.61 -25.38
C GLN A 531 22.71 6.07 -26.77
N LEU A 532 22.32 5.35 -27.82
CA LEU A 532 22.70 5.68 -29.18
C LEU A 532 22.05 6.99 -29.63
N ARG A 533 22.88 7.99 -29.91
CA ARG A 533 22.49 9.27 -30.50
C ARG A 533 23.26 9.47 -31.81
N GLY A 534 22.59 9.96 -32.84
CA GLY A 534 23.29 10.48 -34.03
C GLY A 534 22.98 9.84 -35.38
N GLY A 535 23.52 10.47 -36.37
CA GLY A 535 23.19 10.23 -37.79
C GLY A 535 23.73 8.96 -38.42
N PHE A 536 24.61 8.22 -37.76
CA PHE A 536 25.20 6.99 -38.31
C PHE A 536 24.23 5.79 -38.35
N LEU A 537 23.08 5.90 -37.66
CA LEU A 537 22.03 4.89 -37.69
C LEU A 537 21.02 5.06 -38.82
N LYS A 538 21.13 6.07 -39.67
CA LYS A 538 20.11 6.45 -40.67
C LYS A 538 19.64 5.32 -41.57
N ASP A 539 20.54 4.38 -41.87
CA ASP A 539 20.29 3.30 -42.85
C ASP A 539 20.00 1.95 -42.15
N PHE A 540 19.84 1.93 -40.81
CA PHE A 540 19.59 0.71 -40.10
C PHE A 540 18.09 0.43 -39.92
N THR A 541 17.69 -0.82 -40.12
CA THR A 541 16.46 -1.38 -39.55
C THR A 541 16.79 -1.98 -38.18
N VAL A 542 16.09 -1.49 -37.16
CA VAL A 542 16.35 -1.94 -35.77
C VAL A 542 15.40 -3.06 -35.40
N ILE A 543 15.94 -4.22 -35.04
CA ILE A 543 15.21 -5.36 -34.51
C ILE A 543 15.38 -5.35 -32.99
N ILE A 544 14.28 -5.36 -32.25
CA ILE A 544 14.28 -5.36 -30.79
C ILE A 544 13.63 -6.66 -30.31
N ASP A 545 14.43 -7.54 -29.71
CA ASP A 545 13.93 -8.78 -29.12
C ASP A 545 13.50 -8.53 -27.66
N GLU A 546 12.29 -8.83 -27.33
CA GLU A 546 11.55 -8.56 -26.12
C GLU A 546 11.01 -7.13 -25.99
N ASP A 547 10.17 -6.88 -24.98
CA ASP A 547 9.41 -5.66 -24.78
C ASP A 547 10.29 -4.50 -24.28
N PHE A 548 10.80 -3.73 -25.23
CA PHE A 548 11.72 -2.61 -24.96
C PHE A 548 11.11 -1.51 -24.11
N LEU A 549 9.82 -1.23 -24.29
CA LEU A 549 9.15 -0.18 -23.53
C LEU A 549 9.11 -0.54 -22.04
N GLN A 550 8.73 -1.79 -21.74
CA GLN A 550 8.63 -2.27 -20.36
C GLN A 550 10.01 -2.57 -19.75
N LEU A 551 10.91 -3.19 -20.50
CA LEU A 551 12.21 -3.63 -19.98
C LEU A 551 13.24 -2.51 -19.85
N GLN A 552 13.24 -1.56 -20.75
CA GLN A 552 14.26 -0.51 -20.78
C GLN A 552 13.69 0.89 -20.50
N ILE A 553 12.64 1.30 -21.18
CA ILE A 553 12.18 2.68 -21.09
C ILE A 553 11.50 2.95 -19.75
N PHE A 554 10.53 2.14 -19.35
CA PHE A 554 9.78 2.34 -18.12
C PHE A 554 10.59 2.10 -16.84
N ASN A 555 11.74 1.47 -16.94
CA ASN A 555 12.67 1.32 -15.82
C ASN A 555 13.63 2.51 -15.64
N ARG A 556 13.55 3.55 -16.47
CA ARG A 556 14.34 4.79 -16.32
C ARG A 556 13.70 5.70 -15.24
N MET A 557 13.65 5.17 -14.02
CA MET A 557 13.20 5.86 -12.83
C MET A 557 14.41 6.27 -12.00
N HIS A 558 14.49 7.54 -11.69
CA HIS A 558 15.63 8.15 -11.02
C HIS A 558 15.17 8.90 -9.77
N ARG A 559 16.11 9.21 -8.91
CA ARG A 559 15.86 10.04 -7.73
C ARG A 559 17.02 10.99 -7.47
N VAL A 560 16.71 12.13 -6.85
CA VAL A 560 17.69 13.11 -6.40
C VAL A 560 17.17 13.80 -5.14
N ARG A 561 18.05 14.04 -4.18
CA ARG A 561 17.69 14.77 -2.96
C ARG A 561 17.48 16.25 -3.27
N VAL A 562 16.48 16.86 -2.65
CA VAL A 562 16.16 18.28 -2.83
C VAL A 562 17.35 19.17 -2.50
N LYS A 563 18.10 18.87 -1.41
CA LYS A 563 19.31 19.60 -1.01
C LYS A 563 20.40 19.63 -2.09
N CYS A 564 20.48 18.60 -2.92
CA CYS A 564 21.41 18.56 -4.05
C CYS A 564 20.99 19.54 -5.14
N LEU A 565 19.69 19.66 -5.40
CA LEU A 565 19.15 20.63 -6.36
C LEU A 565 19.26 22.07 -5.84
N GLU A 566 19.14 22.29 -4.54
CA GLU A 566 19.37 23.60 -3.91
C GLU A 566 20.81 24.04 -4.10
N GLY A 567 21.78 23.14 -3.81
CA GLY A 567 23.21 23.42 -4.05
C GLY A 567 23.54 23.68 -5.53
N LEU A 568 22.85 22.99 -6.45
CA LEU A 568 22.98 23.26 -7.89
C LEU A 568 22.40 24.63 -8.27
N ALA A 569 21.29 25.02 -7.68
CA ALA A 569 20.65 26.33 -7.91
C ALA A 569 21.53 27.48 -7.40
N GLU A 570 22.18 27.33 -6.24
CA GLU A 570 23.09 28.32 -5.66
C GLU A 570 24.37 28.56 -6.50
N LYS A 571 24.89 27.51 -7.13
CA LYS A 571 26.07 27.60 -7.99
C LYS A 571 25.76 28.12 -9.42
N GLY A 572 24.49 28.41 -9.69
CA GLY A 572 24.03 28.90 -11.00
C GLY A 572 23.79 27.73 -11.97
N ALA A 573 22.59 27.21 -12.00
CA ALA A 573 22.22 26.05 -12.84
C ALA A 573 22.23 26.36 -14.36
N GLY A 574 22.66 27.51 -14.81
CA GLY A 574 22.77 27.90 -16.23
C GLY A 574 21.41 27.73 -16.93
N GLU A 575 21.40 27.02 -18.04
CA GLU A 575 20.20 26.72 -18.84
C GLU A 575 19.18 25.84 -18.11
N TYR A 576 19.60 25.15 -17.04
CA TYR A 576 18.73 24.31 -16.21
C TYR A 576 18.03 25.07 -15.08
N ALA A 577 18.35 26.35 -14.88
CA ALA A 577 17.83 27.15 -13.77
C ALA A 577 16.29 27.14 -13.72
N GLY A 578 15.63 27.25 -14.86
CA GLY A 578 14.17 27.21 -14.97
C GLY A 578 13.58 25.88 -14.52
N LEU A 579 14.18 24.76 -14.93
CA LEU A 579 13.78 23.40 -14.55
C LEU A 579 13.97 23.17 -13.04
N VAL A 580 15.16 23.45 -12.52
CA VAL A 580 15.51 23.26 -11.12
C VAL A 580 14.62 24.12 -10.22
N CYS A 581 14.44 25.41 -10.52
CA CYS A 581 13.53 26.28 -9.77
C CYS A 581 12.08 25.84 -9.85
N GLY A 582 11.62 25.33 -11.00
CA GLY A 582 10.29 24.78 -11.16
C GLY A 582 10.06 23.56 -10.26
N ILE A 583 11.02 22.64 -10.21
CA ILE A 583 10.99 21.44 -9.36
C ILE A 583 10.99 21.81 -7.88
N LEU A 584 11.88 22.71 -7.47
CA LEU A 584 12.01 23.17 -6.07
C LEU A 584 10.73 23.87 -5.55
N ARG A 585 9.98 24.55 -6.42
CA ARG A 585 8.70 25.21 -6.10
C ARG A 585 7.50 24.27 -6.15
N SER A 586 7.67 23.04 -6.62
CA SER A 586 6.56 22.10 -6.77
C SER A 586 5.98 21.70 -5.42
N LYS A 587 4.68 21.42 -5.40
CA LYS A 587 3.97 20.97 -4.21
C LYS A 587 4.29 19.50 -3.92
N GLU A 588 4.55 19.18 -2.66
CA GLU A 588 4.82 17.81 -2.24
C GLU A 588 3.64 16.88 -2.60
N GLY A 589 3.97 15.72 -3.18
CA GLY A 589 3.03 14.67 -3.56
C GLY A 589 2.24 14.94 -4.85
N GLU A 590 2.48 16.07 -5.52
CA GLU A 590 1.87 16.40 -6.80
C GLU A 590 2.77 15.96 -7.96
N TYR A 591 2.22 15.14 -8.85
CA TYR A 591 2.91 14.65 -10.05
C TYR A 591 2.78 15.67 -11.18
N GLN A 592 3.90 16.06 -11.75
CA GLN A 592 3.96 17.10 -12.78
C GLN A 592 4.81 16.67 -13.97
N LYS A 593 4.50 17.23 -15.14
CA LYS A 593 5.36 17.15 -16.33
C LYS A 593 6.40 18.25 -16.30
N THR A 594 7.58 17.95 -16.77
CA THR A 594 8.67 18.95 -16.78
C THR A 594 8.49 20.05 -17.82
N GLY A 595 7.71 19.84 -18.85
CA GLY A 595 7.59 20.75 -20.00
C GLY A 595 8.86 20.83 -20.87
N VAL A 596 9.92 20.11 -20.50
CA VAL A 596 11.16 20.05 -21.26
C VAL A 596 10.99 19.06 -22.39
N ASN A 597 11.05 19.56 -23.61
CA ASN A 597 10.87 18.77 -24.84
C ASN A 597 12.18 18.14 -25.35
N GLY A 598 13.05 17.68 -24.44
CA GLY A 598 14.27 16.97 -24.80
C GLY A 598 15.37 17.83 -25.45
N HIS A 599 15.34 19.15 -25.25
CA HIS A 599 16.30 20.07 -25.83
C HIS A 599 17.50 20.42 -24.93
N LEU A 600 17.45 20.02 -23.66
CA LEU A 600 18.58 20.24 -22.75
C LEU A 600 19.59 19.11 -22.90
N GLU A 601 20.86 19.47 -23.02
CA GLU A 601 21.95 18.50 -22.96
C GLU A 601 22.14 18.01 -21.52
N PRO A 602 22.55 16.75 -21.29
CA PRO A 602 22.91 16.29 -19.94
C PRO A 602 23.98 17.18 -19.30
N PHE A 603 23.94 17.28 -17.98
CA PHE A 603 24.96 18.02 -17.23
C PHE A 603 26.38 17.49 -17.55
N ASP A 604 27.35 18.37 -17.53
CA ASP A 604 28.76 17.96 -17.64
C ASP A 604 29.16 17.14 -16.41
N GLY A 605 29.59 15.91 -16.66
CA GLY A 605 29.98 14.99 -15.58
C GLY A 605 31.14 15.48 -14.73
N GLU A 606 32.05 16.27 -15.28
CA GLU A 606 33.18 16.87 -14.52
C GLU A 606 32.69 17.96 -13.57
N ALA A 607 31.78 18.79 -14.01
CA ALA A 607 31.16 19.83 -13.17
C ALA A 607 30.33 19.21 -12.02
N LEU A 608 29.74 18.03 -12.21
CA LEU A 608 29.00 17.32 -11.18
C LEU A 608 29.88 16.60 -10.16
N GLU A 609 31.09 16.12 -10.55
CA GLU A 609 32.04 15.49 -9.62
C GLU A 609 32.62 16.53 -8.61
N GLU A 610 32.66 17.80 -8.94
CA GLU A 610 33.08 18.89 -8.07
C GLU A 610 32.03 19.30 -7.01
N LEU A 611 30.81 18.76 -7.07
CA LEU A 611 29.76 19.09 -6.13
C LEU A 611 29.75 18.08 -4.98
N GLU A 612 30.40 18.42 -3.86
CA GLU A 612 30.46 17.59 -2.64
C GLU A 612 29.11 17.19 -2.06
N SER A 613 28.00 17.84 -2.46
CA SER A 613 26.66 17.58 -1.95
C SER A 613 25.99 16.31 -2.52
N PHE A 614 26.55 15.71 -3.58
CA PHE A 614 25.97 14.54 -4.24
C PHE A 614 26.46 13.23 -3.63
N GLY A 615 25.52 12.41 -3.19
CA GLY A 615 25.77 11.05 -2.78
C GLY A 615 25.69 10.07 -3.97
N PRO A 616 26.09 8.81 -3.77
CA PRO A 616 26.03 7.77 -4.82
C PRO A 616 24.61 7.48 -5.31
N GLU A 617 23.60 7.91 -4.56
CA GLU A 617 22.19 7.69 -4.86
C GLU A 617 21.52 8.87 -5.58
N ASP A 618 22.22 9.99 -5.78
CA ASP A 618 21.70 11.18 -6.43
C ASP A 618 21.98 11.13 -7.92
N ASP A 619 20.94 10.88 -8.68
CA ASP A 619 20.98 10.91 -10.13
C ASP A 619 20.51 12.29 -10.62
N VAL A 620 21.43 13.10 -11.10
CA VAL A 620 21.17 14.49 -11.51
C VAL A 620 21.28 14.64 -13.00
N ASN A 621 22.17 13.89 -13.62
CA ASN A 621 22.52 14.10 -15.02
C ASN A 621 21.32 13.88 -15.95
N ASP A 622 20.53 12.86 -15.68
CA ASP A 622 19.32 12.55 -16.45
C ASP A 622 18.13 13.47 -16.11
N LEU A 623 18.24 14.33 -15.08
CA LEU A 623 17.16 15.26 -14.71
C LEU A 623 16.79 16.22 -15.84
N ALA A 624 17.78 16.61 -16.65
CA ALA A 624 17.58 17.42 -17.86
C ALA A 624 16.65 16.74 -18.89
N LEU A 625 16.57 15.41 -18.84
CA LEU A 625 15.74 14.59 -19.73
C LEU A 625 14.43 14.16 -19.08
N ALA A 626 14.16 14.58 -17.85
CA ALA A 626 12.97 14.20 -17.13
C ALA A 626 11.68 14.59 -17.86
N GLY A 627 10.77 13.64 -18.02
CA GLY A 627 9.46 13.89 -18.64
C GLY A 627 8.37 14.16 -17.61
N SER A 628 8.50 13.58 -16.42
CA SER A 628 7.60 13.78 -15.28
C SER A 628 8.35 13.60 -13.96
N TYR A 629 7.87 14.25 -12.91
CA TYR A 629 8.49 14.19 -11.59
C TYR A 629 7.48 14.34 -10.46
N VAL A 630 7.90 13.99 -9.23
CA VAL A 630 7.17 14.21 -8.00
C VAL A 630 8.15 14.48 -6.85
N ARG A 631 7.85 15.49 -6.03
CA ARG A 631 8.57 15.78 -4.78
C ARG A 631 7.92 15.01 -3.63
N ARG A 632 8.71 14.30 -2.84
CA ARG A 632 8.25 13.54 -1.67
C ARG A 632 9.27 13.53 -0.55
N THR A 633 8.78 13.40 0.68
CA THR A 633 9.63 13.08 1.84
C THR A 633 9.82 11.56 1.92
N ASP A 634 11.07 11.11 1.88
CA ASP A 634 11.42 9.71 2.08
C ASP A 634 11.03 9.27 3.50
N ARG A 635 10.42 8.09 3.63
CA ARG A 635 9.86 7.64 4.91
C ARG A 635 10.94 7.23 5.92
N ASP A 636 12.03 6.69 5.42
CA ASP A 636 13.10 6.11 6.23
C ASP A 636 14.14 7.18 6.60
N THR A 637 14.62 7.93 5.62
CA THR A 637 15.64 8.97 5.82
C THR A 637 15.09 10.32 6.29
N LYS A 638 13.78 10.57 6.10
CA LYS A 638 13.11 11.86 6.33
C LYS A 638 13.65 13.02 5.45
N GLU A 639 14.46 12.70 4.46
CA GLU A 639 14.93 13.66 3.48
C GLU A 639 13.88 13.92 2.38
N GLU A 640 13.83 15.12 1.87
CA GLU A 640 13.04 15.43 0.69
C GLU A 640 13.77 14.99 -0.58
N VAL A 641 13.07 14.23 -1.40
CA VAL A 641 13.57 13.65 -2.65
C VAL A 641 12.64 13.95 -3.82
N ILE A 642 13.22 14.12 -4.97
CA ILE A 642 12.52 14.17 -6.25
C ILE A 642 12.65 12.80 -6.89
N HIS A 643 11.53 12.14 -7.16
CA HIS A 643 11.47 11.00 -8.05
C HIS A 643 11.07 11.48 -9.43
N TYR A 644 11.72 11.00 -10.46
CA TYR A 644 11.44 11.42 -11.83
C TYR A 644 11.61 10.29 -12.84
N PHE A 645 10.90 10.39 -13.95
CA PHE A 645 10.92 9.46 -15.06
C PHE A 645 11.59 10.12 -16.27
N CYS A 646 12.57 9.43 -16.87
CA CYS A 646 13.24 9.87 -18.09
C CYS A 646 12.72 9.12 -19.32
N PRO A 647 11.89 9.76 -20.13
CA PRO A 647 11.51 9.17 -21.40
C PRO A 647 12.71 9.06 -22.34
N LEU A 648 12.66 8.08 -23.24
CA LEU A 648 13.68 7.92 -24.25
C LEU A 648 13.19 8.50 -25.59
N VAL A 649 14.03 9.31 -26.20
CA VAL A 649 13.82 9.80 -27.58
C VAL A 649 14.64 8.89 -28.50
N LEU A 650 13.95 8.14 -29.33
CA LEU A 650 14.58 7.29 -30.34
C LEU A 650 14.77 8.03 -31.66
N PRO A 651 15.84 7.79 -32.39
CA PRO A 651 16.01 8.28 -33.78
C PRO A 651 14.84 7.89 -34.68
N ASP A 652 14.59 8.69 -35.72
CA ASP A 652 13.56 8.40 -36.74
C ASP A 652 14.00 7.25 -37.65
N LEU A 653 13.81 6.02 -37.18
CA LEU A 653 14.18 4.76 -37.85
C LEU A 653 12.99 3.82 -37.93
N LYS A 654 13.21 2.71 -38.60
CA LYS A 654 12.31 1.55 -38.60
C LYS A 654 12.68 0.64 -37.46
N TYR A 655 11.76 0.42 -36.52
CA TYR A 655 11.91 -0.46 -35.38
C TYR A 655 10.94 -1.65 -35.47
N ILE A 656 11.45 -2.85 -35.43
CA ILE A 656 10.65 -4.09 -35.39
C ILE A 656 10.78 -4.69 -34.00
N VAL A 657 9.72 -4.61 -33.20
CA VAL A 657 9.70 -5.07 -31.80
C VAL A 657 8.96 -6.38 -31.73
N LEU A 658 9.64 -7.41 -31.19
CA LEU A 658 9.07 -8.76 -31.04
C LEU A 658 8.96 -9.15 -29.58
N SER A 659 7.75 -9.30 -29.05
CA SER A 659 7.53 -9.80 -27.69
C SER A 659 6.16 -10.44 -27.53
N ALA A 660 6.02 -11.25 -26.48
CA ALA A 660 4.73 -11.85 -26.12
C ALA A 660 3.81 -10.83 -25.39
N THR A 661 4.37 -9.76 -24.81
CA THR A 661 3.68 -8.91 -23.84
C THR A 661 3.33 -7.52 -24.35
N LEU A 662 3.58 -7.20 -25.63
CA LEU A 662 3.35 -5.86 -26.18
C LEU A 662 1.92 -5.34 -25.90
N ASN A 663 1.84 -4.07 -25.50
CA ASN A 663 0.58 -3.35 -25.33
C ASN A 663 0.48 -2.21 -26.35
N ASP A 664 -0.37 -2.40 -27.35
CA ASP A 664 -0.51 -1.49 -28.50
C ASP A 664 -0.95 -0.09 -28.07
N GLU A 665 -1.85 0.02 -27.09
CA GLU A 665 -2.39 1.31 -26.63
C GLU A 665 -1.31 2.13 -25.92
N ILE A 666 -0.53 1.48 -25.06
CA ILE A 666 0.59 2.14 -24.35
C ILE A 666 1.68 2.53 -25.34
N TYR A 667 2.04 1.67 -26.31
CA TYR A 667 2.99 2.05 -27.35
C TYR A 667 2.50 3.25 -28.18
N ARG A 668 1.23 3.25 -28.62
CA ARG A 668 0.66 4.42 -29.34
C ARG A 668 0.67 5.67 -28.48
N SER A 669 0.33 5.58 -27.20
CA SER A 669 0.33 6.72 -26.28
C SER A 669 1.74 7.25 -26.04
N TYR A 670 2.72 6.36 -25.88
CA TYR A 670 4.11 6.74 -25.61
C TYR A 670 4.76 7.41 -26.84
N PHE A 671 4.53 6.88 -28.04
CA PHE A 671 5.09 7.37 -29.28
C PHE A 671 4.21 8.40 -30.01
N ALA A 672 3.09 8.81 -29.43
CA ALA A 672 2.19 9.84 -29.99
C ALA A 672 2.96 11.12 -30.37
N GLY A 673 2.84 11.55 -31.63
CA GLY A 673 3.57 12.71 -32.17
C GLY A 673 5.06 12.51 -32.40
N LYS A 674 5.60 11.29 -32.19
CA LYS A 674 7.03 10.97 -32.32
C LYS A 674 7.30 9.90 -33.37
N ALA A 675 6.52 8.86 -33.40
CA ALA A 675 6.65 7.75 -34.34
C ALA A 675 5.29 7.09 -34.61
N GLN A 676 5.08 6.64 -35.83
CA GLN A 676 3.92 5.83 -36.21
C GLN A 676 4.03 4.44 -35.59
N VAL A 677 2.92 3.85 -35.12
CA VAL A 677 2.87 2.51 -34.56
C VAL A 677 2.02 1.60 -35.46
N TYR A 678 2.65 0.57 -35.98
CA TYR A 678 2.06 -0.48 -36.81
C TYR A 678 1.92 -1.76 -36.01
N THR A 679 0.76 -2.40 -36.09
CA THR A 679 0.47 -3.66 -35.40
C THR A 679 0.14 -4.75 -36.36
N TYR A 680 0.47 -6.00 -36.01
CA TYR A 680 0.31 -7.18 -36.84
C TYR A 680 -0.59 -8.19 -36.14
N PRO A 681 -1.42 -8.99 -36.87
CA PRO A 681 -2.27 -10.00 -36.29
C PRO A 681 -1.45 -11.09 -35.61
N GLU A 682 -1.92 -11.60 -34.47
CA GLU A 682 -1.30 -12.71 -33.78
C GLU A 682 -2.16 -13.97 -33.86
N LYS A 683 -1.53 -15.13 -34.12
CA LYS A 683 -2.14 -16.43 -33.90
C LYS A 683 -1.38 -17.16 -32.80
N LYS A 684 -2.12 -17.79 -31.89
CA LYS A 684 -1.54 -18.49 -30.72
C LYS A 684 -1.73 -19.99 -30.83
N ALA A 685 -0.72 -20.71 -30.42
CA ALA A 685 -0.80 -22.18 -30.31
C ALA A 685 -1.04 -22.59 -28.86
N PRO A 686 -1.73 -23.70 -28.60
CA PRO A 686 -1.91 -24.21 -27.26
C PRO A 686 -0.57 -24.64 -26.64
N TYR A 687 -0.43 -24.48 -25.35
CA TYR A 687 0.72 -25.01 -24.64
C TYR A 687 0.73 -26.53 -24.68
N ARG A 688 1.92 -27.13 -24.85
CA ARG A 688 2.16 -28.56 -24.68
C ARG A 688 2.20 -28.93 -23.19
N GLY A 689 2.86 -28.10 -22.40
CA GLY A 689 2.92 -28.23 -20.96
C GLY A 689 1.67 -27.65 -20.27
N ARG A 690 1.59 -27.80 -18.98
CA ARG A 690 0.43 -27.39 -18.16
C ARG A 690 0.71 -26.09 -17.42
N LEU A 691 -0.22 -25.14 -17.47
CA LEU A 691 -0.20 -23.89 -16.70
C LEU A 691 -1.39 -23.87 -15.73
N CYS A 692 -1.14 -24.08 -14.42
CA CYS A 692 -2.13 -24.05 -13.37
C CYS A 692 -2.02 -22.74 -12.60
N GLN A 693 -3.11 -22.03 -12.42
CA GLN A 693 -3.08 -20.74 -11.73
C GLN A 693 -4.09 -20.62 -10.59
N TYR A 694 -3.61 -20.13 -9.43
CA TYR A 694 -4.36 -19.93 -8.19
C TYR A 694 -4.53 -18.43 -7.94
N THR A 695 -5.74 -17.90 -8.18
CA THR A 695 -5.99 -16.45 -8.23
C THR A 695 -6.59 -15.86 -6.96
N TYR A 696 -6.89 -16.68 -5.94
CA TYR A 696 -7.64 -16.22 -4.76
C TYR A 696 -6.94 -15.11 -3.97
N HIS A 697 -5.63 -15.20 -3.76
CA HIS A 697 -4.85 -14.23 -3.01
C HIS A 697 -4.05 -13.30 -3.93
N SER A 698 -3.97 -12.02 -3.56
CA SER A 698 -3.20 -11.03 -4.33
C SER A 698 -1.70 -11.26 -4.29
N LEU A 699 -1.16 -11.77 -3.15
CA LEU A 699 0.26 -12.07 -2.95
C LEU A 699 1.24 -10.99 -3.43
N GLY A 700 0.90 -9.72 -3.23
CA GLY A 700 1.89 -8.65 -3.31
C GLY A 700 2.94 -8.79 -2.19
N ARG A 701 4.08 -8.11 -2.28
CA ARG A 701 5.24 -8.28 -1.37
C ARG A 701 4.88 -8.37 0.11
N LYS A 702 4.07 -7.43 0.64
CA LYS A 702 3.62 -7.44 2.03
C LYS A 702 2.64 -8.59 2.34
N SER A 703 1.69 -8.81 1.44
CA SER A 703 0.67 -9.85 1.61
C SER A 703 1.26 -11.26 1.51
N LEU A 704 2.34 -11.45 0.76
CA LEU A 704 3.06 -12.71 0.67
C LEU A 704 3.89 -12.98 1.93
N ALA A 705 4.48 -11.96 2.54
CA ALA A 705 5.18 -12.09 3.82
C ALA A 705 4.28 -12.61 4.95
N ASP A 706 2.98 -12.28 4.92
CA ASP A 706 1.99 -12.79 5.86
C ASP A 706 1.45 -14.20 5.50
N LYS A 707 1.87 -14.79 4.39
CA LYS A 707 1.33 -16.04 3.80
C LYS A 707 2.43 -16.94 3.25
N GLU A 708 3.54 -17.06 3.94
CA GLU A 708 4.71 -17.84 3.48
C GLU A 708 4.43 -19.34 3.30
N GLN A 709 3.40 -19.88 3.93
CA GLN A 709 2.95 -21.26 3.69
C GLN A 709 2.61 -21.56 2.21
N VAL A 710 2.40 -20.53 1.39
CA VAL A 710 2.21 -20.70 -0.07
C VAL A 710 3.42 -21.36 -0.73
N PHE A 711 4.63 -21.16 -0.20
CA PHE A 711 5.84 -21.78 -0.75
C PHE A 711 5.84 -23.31 -0.55
N ASP A 712 5.39 -23.78 0.61
CA ASP A 712 5.32 -25.20 0.91
C ASP A 712 4.18 -25.85 0.13
N LEU A 713 3.03 -25.17 0.06
CA LEU A 713 1.91 -25.59 -0.77
C LEU A 713 2.29 -25.72 -2.26
N ALA A 714 3.07 -24.80 -2.80
CA ALA A 714 3.53 -24.86 -4.17
C ALA A 714 4.43 -26.08 -4.43
N ARG A 715 5.29 -26.45 -3.46
CA ARG A 715 6.13 -27.66 -3.53
C ARG A 715 5.27 -28.93 -3.48
N GLU A 716 4.27 -28.96 -2.61
CA GLU A 716 3.34 -30.07 -2.49
C GLU A 716 2.54 -30.29 -3.79
N MET A 717 1.97 -29.20 -4.36
CA MET A 717 1.23 -29.25 -5.62
C MET A 717 2.09 -29.67 -6.81
N ALA A 718 3.38 -29.31 -6.81
CA ALA A 718 4.32 -29.76 -7.81
C ALA A 718 4.76 -31.23 -7.61
N GLY A 719 4.49 -31.82 -6.46
CA GLY A 719 4.99 -33.17 -6.10
C GLY A 719 6.52 -33.23 -5.97
N ASP A 720 7.18 -32.07 -5.91
CA ASP A 720 8.64 -31.96 -5.84
C ASP A 720 9.06 -30.92 -4.79
N PRO A 721 9.68 -31.35 -3.68
CA PRO A 721 10.18 -30.43 -2.65
C PRO A 721 11.27 -29.48 -3.16
N LYS A 722 11.87 -29.75 -4.32
CA LYS A 722 12.92 -28.97 -4.97
C LYS A 722 12.41 -28.22 -6.21
N VAL A 723 11.10 -28.07 -6.40
CA VAL A 723 10.55 -27.31 -7.51
C VAL A 723 11.19 -25.91 -7.58
N ASN A 724 11.51 -25.47 -8.77
CA ASN A 724 12.09 -24.15 -8.97
C ASN A 724 11.04 -23.08 -8.65
N VAL A 725 11.40 -22.08 -7.84
CA VAL A 725 10.49 -21.01 -7.45
C VAL A 725 11.03 -19.67 -7.96
N ILE A 726 10.19 -18.92 -8.66
CA ILE A 726 10.41 -17.50 -9.00
C ILE A 726 9.48 -16.65 -8.13
N THR A 727 10.05 -15.69 -7.42
CA THR A 727 9.32 -14.78 -6.52
C THR A 727 10.06 -13.44 -6.39
N PHE A 728 9.74 -12.63 -5.35
CA PHE A 728 10.47 -11.38 -5.10
C PHE A 728 11.87 -11.63 -4.52
N LYS A 729 12.84 -10.80 -4.91
CA LYS A 729 14.24 -10.88 -4.48
C LYS A 729 14.42 -11.00 -2.96
N MET A 730 13.61 -10.27 -2.19
CA MET A 730 13.67 -10.30 -0.72
C MET A 730 13.46 -11.71 -0.12
N PHE A 731 12.65 -12.56 -0.73
CA PHE A 731 12.44 -13.95 -0.28
C PHE A 731 13.60 -14.86 -0.69
N GLU A 732 14.24 -14.61 -1.81
CA GLU A 732 15.47 -15.30 -2.21
C GLU A 732 16.58 -15.08 -1.18
N GLU A 733 16.80 -13.83 -0.79
CA GLU A 733 17.76 -13.44 0.24
C GLU A 733 17.42 -14.04 1.62
N LYS A 734 16.13 -14.06 1.98
CA LYS A 734 15.64 -14.64 3.23
C LYS A 734 15.93 -16.13 3.29
N PHE A 735 15.55 -16.89 2.27
CA PHE A 735 15.76 -18.34 2.22
C PHE A 735 17.25 -18.72 2.24
N ALA A 736 18.09 -17.93 1.57
CA ALA A 736 19.54 -18.11 1.62
C ALA A 736 20.09 -17.94 3.05
N LYS A 737 19.63 -16.92 3.78
CA LYS A 737 20.00 -16.66 5.18
C LYS A 737 19.50 -17.75 6.14
N GLU A 738 18.32 -18.31 5.90
CA GLU A 738 17.71 -19.39 6.70
C GLU A 738 18.31 -20.78 6.42
N GLY A 739 19.29 -20.89 5.53
CA GLY A 739 19.90 -22.16 5.13
C GLY A 739 19.00 -23.07 4.28
N LYS A 740 17.88 -22.56 3.79
CA LYS A 740 16.93 -23.29 2.94
C LYS A 740 17.39 -23.41 1.47
N GLY A 741 18.55 -22.86 1.16
CA GLY A 741 19.07 -22.79 -0.21
C GLY A 741 18.42 -21.71 -1.07
N ARG A 742 18.85 -21.61 -2.32
CA ARG A 742 18.22 -20.67 -3.27
C ARG A 742 16.89 -21.24 -3.78
N PRO A 743 15.87 -20.41 -4.00
CA PRO A 743 14.57 -20.82 -4.55
C PRO A 743 14.69 -21.46 -5.94
N ASN A 744 15.70 -21.06 -6.72
CA ASN A 744 16.07 -21.69 -7.99
C ASN A 744 17.57 -21.50 -8.27
N PRO A 745 18.21 -22.44 -9.00
CA PRO A 745 19.66 -22.42 -9.25
C PRO A 745 20.10 -21.27 -10.16
N ALA A 746 19.17 -20.67 -10.90
CA ALA A 746 19.46 -19.60 -11.85
C ALA A 746 19.45 -18.20 -11.21
N GLY A 747 19.04 -18.06 -9.93
CA GLY A 747 18.90 -16.78 -9.24
C GLY A 747 17.87 -15.86 -9.89
N ILE A 748 16.83 -16.43 -10.50
CA ILE A 748 15.77 -15.68 -11.18
C ILE A 748 14.72 -15.26 -10.16
N HIS A 749 14.39 -13.96 -10.17
CA HIS A 749 13.31 -13.35 -9.38
C HIS A 749 12.56 -12.32 -10.24
N PHE A 750 11.45 -11.78 -9.73
CA PHE A 750 10.79 -10.67 -10.42
C PHE A 750 11.77 -9.50 -10.61
N GLY A 751 11.86 -8.98 -11.83
CA GLY A 751 12.72 -7.90 -12.25
C GLY A 751 14.02 -8.31 -12.95
N ASN A 752 14.43 -9.60 -12.88
CA ASN A 752 15.62 -10.09 -13.60
C ASN A 752 15.37 -11.34 -14.46
N GLY A 753 14.12 -11.65 -14.73
CA GLY A 753 13.71 -12.88 -15.42
C GLY A 753 14.10 -12.97 -16.91
N THR A 754 14.78 -11.99 -17.50
CA THR A 754 15.07 -11.96 -18.95
C THR A 754 16.34 -12.70 -19.33
N GLY A 755 16.32 -13.36 -20.51
CA GLY A 755 17.53 -13.88 -21.14
C GLY A 755 18.14 -15.16 -20.55
N ILE A 756 17.48 -15.84 -19.62
CA ILE A 756 18.01 -17.04 -18.94
C ILE A 756 17.22 -18.28 -19.38
N ASN A 757 17.93 -19.32 -19.91
CA ASN A 757 17.32 -20.55 -20.42
C ASN A 757 17.46 -21.78 -19.48
N LEU A 758 18.01 -21.59 -18.27
CA LEU A 758 18.32 -22.69 -17.33
C LEU A 758 17.10 -23.44 -16.78
N LEU A 759 15.91 -22.84 -16.87
CA LEU A 759 14.66 -23.43 -16.39
C LEU A 759 13.80 -24.03 -17.51
N SER A 760 14.27 -24.07 -18.75
CA SER A 760 13.53 -24.65 -19.88
C SER A 760 13.23 -26.13 -19.66
N GLY A 761 11.99 -26.54 -19.79
CA GLY A 761 11.51 -27.90 -19.59
C GLY A 761 11.50 -28.39 -18.15
N LYS A 762 11.65 -27.49 -17.18
CA LYS A 762 11.55 -27.80 -15.75
C LYS A 762 10.23 -27.32 -15.15
N ASP A 763 9.73 -28.06 -14.18
CA ASP A 763 8.60 -27.63 -13.38
C ASP A 763 8.96 -26.38 -12.57
N LEU A 764 8.01 -25.45 -12.48
CA LEU A 764 8.23 -24.11 -11.98
C LEU A 764 7.04 -23.63 -11.16
N ALA A 765 7.29 -22.97 -10.04
CA ALA A 765 6.30 -22.19 -9.30
C ALA A 765 6.61 -20.69 -9.42
N VAL A 766 5.63 -19.88 -9.83
CA VAL A 766 5.73 -18.43 -9.87
C VAL A 766 4.83 -17.87 -8.78
N ILE A 767 5.42 -17.30 -7.72
CA ILE A 767 4.69 -16.92 -6.51
C ILE A 767 4.75 -15.42 -6.27
N GLY A 768 3.60 -14.76 -6.41
CA GLY A 768 3.41 -13.35 -6.16
C GLY A 768 2.79 -12.57 -7.32
N THR A 769 2.20 -11.42 -7.01
CA THR A 769 1.76 -10.46 -8.02
C THR A 769 2.75 -9.29 -8.01
N PRO A 770 3.51 -9.07 -9.09
CA PRO A 770 4.66 -8.17 -9.12
C PRO A 770 4.26 -6.69 -9.25
N TYR A 771 3.58 -6.15 -8.21
CA TYR A 771 3.29 -4.73 -8.13
C TYR A 771 4.58 -3.91 -8.03
N LYS A 772 4.69 -2.87 -8.83
CA LYS A 772 5.72 -1.82 -8.73
C LYS A 772 5.30 -0.75 -7.71
N THR A 773 6.15 0.24 -7.48
CA THR A 773 5.85 1.35 -6.56
C THR A 773 4.80 2.31 -7.12
N GLU A 774 4.24 3.16 -6.25
CA GLU A 774 3.28 4.17 -6.66
C GLU A 774 3.91 5.18 -7.64
N GLU A 775 5.14 5.57 -7.36
CA GLU A 775 5.92 6.50 -8.17
C GLU A 775 6.10 5.96 -9.58
N TYR A 776 6.44 4.68 -9.73
CA TYR A 776 6.58 4.02 -11.03
C TYR A 776 5.31 4.20 -11.89
N TYR A 777 4.17 3.82 -11.36
CA TYR A 777 2.93 3.89 -12.12
C TYR A 777 2.51 5.33 -12.43
N LYS A 778 2.59 6.22 -11.43
CA LYS A 778 2.08 7.58 -11.55
C LYS A 778 2.97 8.46 -12.40
N LEU A 779 4.29 8.31 -12.34
CA LEU A 779 5.21 9.06 -13.20
C LEU A 779 5.03 8.68 -14.67
N ILE A 780 4.93 7.40 -15.00
CA ILE A 780 4.66 6.96 -16.37
C ILE A 780 3.29 7.46 -16.84
N ALA A 781 2.24 7.25 -16.03
CA ALA A 781 0.89 7.68 -16.41
C ALA A 781 0.80 9.21 -16.54
N CYS A 782 1.48 9.98 -15.68
CA CYS A 782 1.59 11.43 -15.81
C CYS A 782 2.22 11.81 -17.14
N TYR A 783 3.33 11.17 -17.50
CA TYR A 783 3.99 11.39 -18.79
C TYR A 783 3.06 11.06 -19.98
N LEU A 784 2.29 9.97 -19.88
CA LEU A 784 1.30 9.55 -20.90
C LEU A 784 0.01 10.40 -20.92
N ASN A 785 -0.02 11.60 -20.34
CA ASN A 785 -1.17 12.50 -20.22
C ASN A 785 -2.29 12.00 -19.29
N GLY A 786 -2.01 11.08 -18.37
CA GLY A 786 -2.93 10.70 -17.32
C GLY A 786 -3.03 11.78 -16.24
N ASP A 787 -4.25 12.19 -15.87
CA ASP A 787 -4.48 13.01 -14.69
C ASP A 787 -4.40 12.11 -13.44
N VAL A 788 -3.23 12.09 -12.80
CA VAL A 788 -2.92 11.18 -11.68
C VAL A 788 -3.05 11.84 -10.30
N ASN A 789 -3.35 13.14 -10.26
CA ASN A 789 -3.42 13.91 -9.00
C ASN A 789 -4.83 13.90 -8.38
N ARG A 790 -5.84 13.36 -9.05
CA ARG A 790 -7.22 13.29 -8.55
C ARG A 790 -7.30 12.50 -7.24
N GLU A 791 -8.13 12.97 -6.33
CA GLU A 791 -8.28 12.37 -5.00
C GLU A 791 -8.69 10.89 -5.03
N GLY A 792 -9.50 10.47 -6.01
CA GLY A 792 -9.92 9.08 -6.22
C GLY A 792 -8.81 8.12 -6.63
N ASP A 793 -7.65 8.63 -7.06
CA ASP A 793 -6.52 7.86 -7.54
C ASP A 793 -5.31 7.88 -6.58
N LYS A 794 -5.48 8.42 -5.37
CA LYS A 794 -4.43 8.40 -4.32
C LYS A 794 -4.07 6.99 -3.89
N ARG A 795 -4.99 6.01 -4.01
CA ARG A 795 -4.77 4.62 -3.59
C ARG A 795 -5.41 3.63 -4.54
N MET A 796 -4.74 2.50 -4.71
CA MET A 796 -5.33 1.33 -5.35
C MET A 796 -6.47 0.77 -4.49
N SER A 797 -7.49 0.21 -5.13
CA SER A 797 -8.58 -0.50 -4.46
C SER A 797 -8.90 -1.79 -5.20
N LEU A 798 -9.46 -2.77 -4.48
CA LEU A 798 -9.92 -4.01 -5.09
C LEU A 798 -11.09 -3.69 -6.02
N ARG A 799 -10.99 -4.09 -7.27
CA ARG A 799 -12.00 -3.86 -8.31
C ARG A 799 -11.98 -4.92 -9.38
N ARG A 800 -13.11 -5.15 -10.00
CA ARG A 800 -13.18 -5.93 -11.22
C ARG A 800 -12.70 -5.07 -12.37
N VAL A 801 -11.79 -5.62 -13.16
CA VAL A 801 -11.22 -4.96 -14.33
C VAL A 801 -11.41 -5.83 -15.57
N LYS A 802 -11.57 -5.20 -16.72
CA LYS A 802 -11.50 -5.87 -18.02
C LYS A 802 -10.16 -5.51 -18.66
N TYR A 803 -9.37 -6.52 -19.05
CA TYR A 803 -8.06 -6.34 -19.65
C TYR A 803 -7.78 -7.48 -20.65
N LYS A 804 -7.51 -7.15 -21.91
CA LYS A 804 -7.20 -8.09 -23.00
C LYS A 804 -8.15 -9.32 -23.01
N GLY A 805 -9.47 -9.07 -23.03
CA GLY A 805 -10.50 -10.12 -23.08
C GLY A 805 -10.73 -10.90 -21.78
N ARG A 806 -10.07 -10.52 -20.67
CA ARG A 806 -10.23 -11.15 -19.36
C ARG A 806 -10.89 -10.17 -18.39
N SER A 807 -11.86 -10.65 -17.59
CA SER A 807 -12.50 -9.86 -16.54
C SER A 807 -12.27 -10.52 -15.19
N PHE A 808 -11.61 -9.85 -14.27
CA PHE A 808 -11.15 -10.40 -12.99
C PHE A 808 -11.03 -9.34 -11.88
N LEU A 809 -10.90 -9.81 -10.65
CA LEU A 809 -10.81 -8.98 -9.46
C LEU A 809 -9.35 -8.75 -9.06
N ILE A 810 -8.90 -7.50 -9.03
CA ILE A 810 -7.52 -7.14 -8.66
C ILE A 810 -7.48 -5.80 -7.94
N THR A 811 -6.47 -5.60 -7.11
CA THR A 811 -6.18 -4.29 -6.51
C THR A 811 -5.55 -3.37 -7.55
N ALA A 812 -6.33 -2.41 -8.05
CA ALA A 812 -5.94 -1.53 -9.15
C ALA A 812 -6.39 -0.08 -8.94
N TYR A 813 -5.81 0.83 -9.72
CA TYR A 813 -6.21 2.23 -9.76
C TYR A 813 -7.56 2.42 -10.50
N LYS A 814 -8.26 3.52 -10.16
CA LYS A 814 -9.53 3.88 -10.80
C LYS A 814 -9.27 4.50 -12.19
N ASN A 815 -8.28 5.36 -12.28
CA ASN A 815 -7.90 6.02 -13.55
C ASN A 815 -7.51 4.98 -14.61
N PRO A 816 -8.09 5.03 -15.83
CA PRO A 816 -7.86 4.01 -16.85
C PRO A 816 -6.40 3.97 -17.33
N VAL A 817 -5.75 5.13 -17.55
CA VAL A 817 -4.35 5.19 -18.01
C VAL A 817 -3.42 4.59 -16.96
N LEU A 818 -3.59 5.00 -15.71
CA LEU A 818 -2.80 4.50 -14.58
C LEU A 818 -3.00 3.00 -14.36
N ARG A 819 -4.23 2.52 -14.52
CA ARG A 819 -4.56 1.10 -14.44
C ARG A 819 -3.96 0.31 -15.60
N GLU A 820 -3.99 0.84 -16.82
CA GLU A 820 -3.41 0.18 -17.99
C GLU A 820 -1.90 0.01 -17.84
N VAL A 821 -1.18 1.03 -17.38
CA VAL A 821 0.26 0.94 -17.05
C VAL A 821 0.52 -0.12 -15.98
N GLN A 822 -0.34 -0.17 -14.95
CA GLN A 822 -0.22 -1.15 -13.87
C GLN A 822 -0.40 -2.58 -14.37
N LEU A 823 -1.47 -2.86 -15.11
CA LEU A 823 -1.80 -4.21 -15.58
C LEU A 823 -0.77 -4.70 -16.61
N TYR A 824 -0.33 -3.83 -17.50
CA TYR A 824 0.73 -4.11 -18.46
C TYR A 824 2.06 -4.49 -17.78
N SER A 825 2.44 -3.76 -16.73
CA SER A 825 3.65 -4.08 -15.97
C SER A 825 3.57 -5.44 -15.27
N ILE A 826 2.41 -5.77 -14.68
CA ILE A 826 2.19 -7.06 -14.01
C ILE A 826 2.20 -8.21 -15.03
N GLU A 827 1.49 -8.05 -16.15
CA GLU A 827 1.45 -9.04 -17.23
C GLU A 827 2.86 -9.35 -17.75
N SER A 828 3.62 -8.30 -18.06
CA SER A 828 4.96 -8.46 -18.63
C SER A 828 5.89 -9.26 -17.72
N GLU A 829 5.89 -8.97 -16.41
CA GLU A 829 6.72 -9.71 -15.45
C GLU A 829 6.27 -11.17 -15.29
N LEU A 830 4.97 -11.43 -15.19
CA LEU A 830 4.45 -12.78 -15.04
C LEU A 830 4.72 -13.65 -16.28
N GLU A 831 4.42 -13.13 -17.48
CA GLU A 831 4.62 -13.83 -18.73
C GLU A 831 6.11 -14.14 -18.98
N GLN A 832 7.00 -13.22 -18.60
CA GLN A 832 8.44 -13.48 -18.70
C GLN A 832 8.88 -14.59 -17.75
N CYS A 833 8.37 -14.62 -16.52
CA CYS A 833 8.67 -15.67 -15.56
C CYS A 833 8.13 -17.04 -16.02
N ILE A 834 6.86 -17.09 -16.44
CA ILE A 834 6.23 -18.32 -16.97
C ILE A 834 6.97 -18.81 -18.21
N GLY A 835 7.34 -17.90 -19.09
CA GLY A 835 8.05 -18.19 -20.33
C GLY A 835 9.40 -18.90 -20.14
N ARG A 836 9.99 -18.87 -18.91
CA ARG A 836 11.24 -19.61 -18.64
C ARG A 836 11.10 -21.13 -18.74
N ALA A 837 9.91 -21.66 -18.45
CA ALA A 837 9.61 -23.10 -18.61
C ALA A 837 9.46 -23.54 -20.08
N ARG A 838 9.17 -22.59 -21.00
CA ARG A 838 8.93 -22.85 -22.42
C ARG A 838 7.81 -23.88 -22.68
N LEU A 839 6.66 -23.64 -22.04
CA LEU A 839 5.49 -24.54 -22.09
C LEU A 839 5.02 -24.88 -23.50
N LEU A 840 5.23 -24.01 -24.48
CA LEU A 840 4.87 -24.31 -25.89
C LEU A 840 5.62 -25.52 -26.47
N ARG A 841 6.84 -25.78 -25.98
CA ARG A 841 7.74 -26.81 -26.53
C ARG A 841 7.94 -28.00 -25.59
N ASN A 842 7.78 -27.80 -24.30
CA ASN A 842 8.09 -28.75 -23.25
C ASN A 842 6.83 -29.23 -22.53
N ASP A 843 6.84 -30.51 -22.16
CA ASP A 843 5.82 -31.11 -21.31
C ASP A 843 6.26 -31.00 -19.84
N CYS A 844 6.05 -29.80 -19.29
CA CYS A 844 6.34 -29.49 -17.89
C CYS A 844 5.19 -28.68 -17.30
N SER A 845 5.15 -28.55 -15.99
CA SER A 845 4.09 -27.86 -15.26
C SER A 845 4.56 -26.53 -14.68
N VAL A 846 3.75 -25.50 -14.82
CA VAL A 846 3.96 -24.21 -14.16
C VAL A 846 2.78 -23.89 -13.24
N PHE A 847 3.08 -23.65 -11.98
CA PHE A 847 2.11 -23.29 -10.94
C PHE A 847 2.23 -21.81 -10.64
N VAL A 848 1.17 -21.03 -10.88
CA VAL A 848 1.18 -19.58 -10.67
C VAL A 848 0.26 -19.19 -9.50
N PHE A 849 0.82 -18.52 -8.51
CA PHE A 849 0.08 -17.99 -7.36
C PHE A 849 0.01 -16.46 -7.48
N SER A 850 -0.97 -15.96 -8.20
CA SER A 850 -1.16 -14.53 -8.48
C SER A 850 -2.62 -14.24 -8.82
N CYS A 851 -3.13 -13.08 -8.37
CA CYS A 851 -4.50 -12.66 -8.70
C CYS A 851 -4.64 -12.07 -10.12
N PHE A 852 -3.56 -11.87 -10.85
CA PHE A 852 -3.60 -11.44 -12.25
C PHE A 852 -3.67 -12.70 -13.14
N PRO A 853 -4.76 -12.94 -13.88
CA PRO A 853 -4.93 -14.16 -14.67
C PRO A 853 -4.00 -14.17 -15.88
N CYS A 854 -3.22 -15.23 -15.99
CA CYS A 854 -2.31 -15.47 -17.11
C CYS A 854 -3.07 -16.11 -18.27
N GLU A 855 -2.53 -15.93 -19.46
CA GLU A 855 -3.11 -16.48 -20.67
C GLU A 855 -2.94 -18.00 -20.72
N GLN A 856 -3.95 -18.71 -21.23
CA GLN A 856 -3.99 -20.18 -21.31
C GLN A 856 -3.84 -20.92 -19.96
N ALA A 857 -4.01 -20.23 -18.84
CA ALA A 857 -3.94 -20.87 -17.54
C ALA A 857 -5.27 -21.60 -17.19
N GLU A 858 -5.14 -22.80 -16.61
CA GLU A 858 -6.22 -23.45 -15.86
C GLU A 858 -6.39 -22.71 -14.53
N ILE A 859 -7.47 -21.93 -14.39
CA ILE A 859 -7.65 -20.99 -13.28
C ILE A 859 -8.45 -21.61 -12.14
N HIS A 860 -7.84 -21.62 -10.95
CA HIS A 860 -8.44 -22.05 -9.69
C HIS A 860 -8.74 -20.83 -8.82
N VAL A 861 -10.02 -20.67 -8.43
CA VAL A 861 -10.52 -19.52 -7.67
C VAL A 861 -10.88 -19.87 -6.22
N THR A 862 -10.49 -21.03 -5.73
CA THR A 862 -10.72 -21.48 -4.36
C THR A 862 -9.67 -20.89 -3.39
N ASN A 863 -10.02 -20.82 -2.10
CA ASN A 863 -9.08 -20.38 -1.07
C ASN A 863 -8.19 -21.55 -0.64
N TYR A 864 -7.17 -21.80 -1.42
CA TYR A 864 -6.23 -22.91 -1.24
C TYR A 864 -5.50 -22.93 0.12
N LEU A 865 -5.45 -21.81 0.86
CA LEU A 865 -4.86 -21.76 2.21
C LEU A 865 -5.82 -22.25 3.33
N LEU A 866 -7.11 -22.42 3.03
CA LEU A 866 -8.10 -22.94 3.97
C LEU A 866 -8.34 -24.44 3.77
N GLU A 867 -8.12 -25.00 2.60
CA GLU A 867 -8.35 -26.41 2.28
C GLU A 867 -7.38 -27.35 3.02
N GLU A 868 -6.16 -26.92 3.35
CA GLU A 868 -5.21 -27.69 4.18
C GLU A 868 -5.75 -28.08 5.56
N LYS A 869 -6.60 -27.26 6.19
CA LYS A 869 -7.17 -27.57 7.52
C LYS A 869 -8.31 -28.58 7.50
N ALA A 870 -8.91 -28.84 6.34
CA ALA A 870 -9.99 -29.80 6.19
C ALA A 870 -9.49 -31.22 5.89
N GLY A 871 -8.30 -31.36 5.29
CA GLY A 871 -7.72 -32.65 4.91
C GLY A 871 -6.96 -33.40 6.02
N ALA A 872 -6.56 -32.72 7.09
CA ALA A 872 -5.81 -33.34 8.20
C ALA A 872 -6.67 -33.96 9.31
N GLY A 873 -7.98 -33.96 9.17
CA GLY A 873 -8.94 -34.41 10.21
C GLY A 873 -9.97 -35.43 9.74
N GLY A 874 -9.71 -36.27 8.75
CA GLY A 874 -10.70 -37.23 8.32
C GLY A 874 -10.15 -38.44 7.56
N GLN A 875 -9.74 -39.45 8.29
CA GLN A 875 -9.87 -40.85 7.83
C GLN A 875 -10.73 -41.63 8.84
N PRO A 876 -11.56 -42.58 8.32
CA PRO A 876 -12.78 -43.09 8.92
C PRO A 876 -12.61 -43.91 10.18
#